data_ce769111d0532da20cd62144855d69e2
#
_entry.id   ce769111d0532da20cd62144855d69e2
#
_cell.length_a   1.000
_cell.length_b   1.000
_cell.length_c   1.000
_cell.angle_alpha   90.00
_cell.angle_beta   90.00
_cell.angle_gamma   90.00
#
_symmetry.space_group_name_H-M   'P 1'
#
loop_
_entity.id
_entity.type
_entity.pdbx_description
1 polymer ?
#
loop_
_entity_poly.entity_id
_entity_poly.type
_entity_poly.pdbx_seq_one_letter_code
_entity_poly.pdbx_strand_id
1 'polypeptide(L)'
;MQRRDLLRKLILGPVAANVWSRCTTSGGEETTTATRFTSKWHLLPDMTWTGEDLWAQRLQDWQIRNGKLRCLVQGKDRTVHVLTHQVSDGSRPLKVTLDLNLIGRPDALEAGLVGLRMGVKGRFDDYRSAIMSGQGTDMGIRSDGRLFVGDIVSDARISPDDLSAFVRLIAVWSPDASPGGQLQLTAYDSSNNAVASITTVDSDPMMWEGNIAIVSHFDPPSDTEDAPTVDVHRLEIEGDGLFYAPDQVYGPVYFAQYTVHAGVLKLSAQLAPVEPAATACSLYFRRNGTWTKTSTSVMHPMARVSSFRIEGWDASQPLDYKVVLELPLTNGNTRAFSYEGTVAADPVSKPSIKALAFSCNWDLGFPDTEVVQNALKHEADMVFFLGDQFYESNGRFGVQTDPLEKATLDYLRKWYQFGWSYRDLFRRVPMIALPDDHDMYHGNIWGSGGRATIAVGTDDERQDSGGYKMPSGWVNMAQITQTSHMPVPFDPTPVQQGIGVFYTRWEYGGVSFGIIEDRKFKSAPQDILPPEARPLNGFVQNPDYDRSKVKALEARLLGERQMEFLKAWTDARAEEPGFMVLVSATPFCCLQTLPKGTTNDDITPQLAVPEPGEYVEGDELTRDMDTNGWPQICRDRVLRLIRNKVDLHLCGDQHLAAIVQYGLDEYGDSPFCFTVPALNNIWPRRWWPPLRPDHKALPGRPPFTGDFRDGFGNRMTVYAAANPRKTERQPALLYDRSTGYGLLEFDKEGQRIILNCFPRYEHQQQCEGWPFTVVRQRA
;
A
#
# COMPACT_ATOMS: atom_id res chain seq x y z
N MET A 1 19.00 5.06 -34.32
CA MET A 1 17.65 4.57 -33.99
C MET A 1 17.25 5.28 -32.71
N GLN A 2 16.29 6.17 -32.77
CA GLN A 2 15.97 7.09 -31.67
C GLN A 2 15.14 6.40 -30.60
N ARG A 3 15.37 6.74 -29.33
CA ARG A 3 14.65 6.27 -28.11
C ARG A 3 13.11 6.22 -28.23
N ARG A 4 12.54 6.97 -29.17
CA ARG A 4 11.10 7.04 -29.47
C ARG A 4 10.49 5.73 -30.01
N ASP A 5 11.26 4.93 -30.75
CA ASP A 5 10.74 3.69 -31.35
C ASP A 5 10.73 2.52 -30.36
N LEU A 6 11.51 2.60 -29.28
CA LEU A 6 11.54 1.57 -28.24
C LEU A 6 10.35 1.69 -27.30
N LEU A 7 9.93 2.90 -26.99
CA LEU A 7 8.74 3.17 -26.13
C LEU A 7 7.43 2.78 -26.84
N ARG A 8 7.31 3.04 -28.17
CA ARG A 8 6.14 2.58 -28.94
C ARG A 8 6.03 1.05 -29.03
N LYS A 9 7.15 0.34 -29.06
CA LYS A 9 7.16 -1.15 -29.11
C LYS A 9 6.90 -1.79 -27.76
N LEU A 10 7.15 -1.12 -26.64
CA LEU A 10 6.85 -1.61 -25.29
C LEU A 10 5.37 -1.42 -24.88
N ILE A 11 4.69 -0.45 -25.50
CA ILE A 11 3.26 -0.17 -25.24
C ILE A 11 2.34 -1.04 -26.12
N LEU A 12 2.83 -1.56 -27.26
CA LEU A 12 2.02 -2.28 -28.26
C LEU A 12 2.53 -3.70 -28.58
N GLY A 13 3.20 -4.39 -27.67
CA GLY A 13 3.58 -5.78 -27.87
C GLY A 13 2.38 -6.73 -27.70
N PRO A 14 2.13 -7.67 -28.66
CA PRO A 14 0.97 -8.56 -28.65
C PRO A 14 1.21 -9.79 -27.76
N VAL A 15 1.26 -9.62 -26.45
CA VAL A 15 1.38 -10.74 -25.48
C VAL A 15 0.08 -10.96 -24.67
N ALA A 16 -0.95 -10.16 -24.92
CA ALA A 16 -2.21 -10.24 -24.15
C ALA A 16 -3.36 -10.98 -24.87
N ALA A 17 -3.13 -11.68 -26.00
CA ALA A 17 -4.23 -12.18 -26.85
C ALA A 17 -4.75 -13.59 -26.49
N ASN A 18 -4.26 -14.31 -25.48
CA ASN A 18 -4.63 -15.73 -25.32
C ASN A 18 -5.11 -16.18 -23.94
N VAL A 19 -5.55 -15.29 -23.03
CA VAL A 19 -6.14 -15.70 -21.74
C VAL A 19 -7.55 -15.09 -21.51
N TRP A 20 -8.09 -14.34 -22.44
CA TRP A 20 -9.36 -13.63 -22.30
C TRP A 20 -10.49 -14.31 -23.08
N SER A 21 -10.97 -15.45 -22.58
CA SER A 21 -12.24 -16.02 -23.04
C SER A 21 -13.13 -16.31 -21.85
N ARG A 22 -14.26 -15.60 -21.83
CA ARG A 22 -15.49 -15.81 -21.06
C ARG A 22 -15.67 -15.02 -19.77
N CYS A 23 -16.18 -13.80 -19.92
CA CYS A 23 -17.27 -13.30 -19.07
C CYS A 23 -18.48 -13.03 -19.99
N THR A 24 -19.43 -13.93 -20.00
CA THR A 24 -20.77 -13.68 -20.59
C THR A 24 -21.66 -13.09 -19.52
N THR A 25 -21.94 -11.80 -19.60
CA THR A 25 -23.00 -11.14 -18.85
C THR A 25 -24.32 -11.32 -19.61
N SER A 26 -25.26 -12.00 -19.00
CA SER A 26 -26.67 -12.02 -19.44
C SER A 26 -27.39 -10.84 -18.80
N GLY A 27 -27.62 -9.79 -19.55
CA GLY A 27 -28.43 -8.63 -19.19
C GLY A 27 -28.12 -7.54 -20.20
N GLY A 28 -29.16 -7.08 -20.97
CA GLY A 28 -29.01 -6.12 -22.05
C GLY A 28 -28.40 -4.81 -21.57
N GLU A 29 -27.07 -4.71 -21.61
CA GLU A 29 -26.29 -3.51 -21.42
C GLU A 29 -25.94 -2.92 -22.77
N GLU A 30 -26.21 -1.61 -22.93
CA GLU A 30 -25.59 -0.83 -23.99
C GLU A 30 -24.09 -1.10 -23.99
N THR A 31 -23.59 -1.71 -25.04
CA THR A 31 -22.16 -1.85 -25.28
C THR A 31 -21.55 -0.45 -25.32
N THR A 32 -20.96 0.00 -24.21
CA THR A 32 -20.10 1.17 -24.19
C THR A 32 -18.93 0.90 -25.14
N THR A 33 -18.94 1.59 -26.27
CA THR A 33 -17.82 1.53 -27.21
C THR A 33 -16.57 2.06 -26.50
N ALA A 34 -15.39 1.52 -26.83
CA ALA A 34 -14.09 1.93 -26.26
C ALA A 34 -13.81 3.45 -26.40
N THR A 35 -14.60 4.16 -27.20
CA THR A 35 -14.46 5.57 -27.55
C THR A 35 -15.31 6.52 -26.69
N ARG A 36 -16.01 6.01 -25.67
CA ARG A 36 -16.91 6.84 -24.85
C ARG A 36 -16.97 6.39 -23.40
N PHE A 37 -16.90 7.38 -22.50
CA PHE A 37 -17.19 7.24 -21.07
C PHE A 37 -18.39 8.14 -20.71
N THR A 38 -19.24 7.67 -19.81
CA THR A 38 -20.32 8.47 -19.20
C THR A 38 -20.50 8.08 -17.75
N SER A 39 -20.46 9.06 -16.85
CA SER A 39 -20.71 8.85 -15.41
C SER A 39 -22.13 8.40 -15.13
N LYS A 40 -22.31 7.53 -14.12
CA LYS A 40 -23.59 6.91 -13.78
C LYS A 40 -24.10 7.30 -12.38
N TRP A 41 -23.69 8.45 -11.83
CA TRP A 41 -24.01 8.87 -10.46
C TRP A 41 -25.51 8.96 -10.20
N HIS A 42 -26.31 9.37 -11.20
CA HIS A 42 -27.76 9.47 -11.11
C HIS A 42 -28.46 8.12 -10.81
N LEU A 43 -27.77 7.00 -11.03
CA LEU A 43 -28.27 5.66 -10.72
C LEU A 43 -27.87 5.19 -9.33
N LEU A 44 -26.90 5.84 -8.68
CA LEU A 44 -26.37 5.43 -7.39
C LEU A 44 -27.07 6.16 -6.25
N PRO A 45 -27.38 5.50 -5.12
CA PRO A 45 -27.86 6.19 -3.93
C PRO A 45 -26.77 7.07 -3.32
N ASP A 46 -27.14 7.91 -2.38
CA ASP A 46 -26.19 8.75 -1.63
C ASP A 46 -25.17 7.88 -0.90
N MET A 47 -23.87 8.07 -1.20
CA MET A 47 -22.76 7.29 -0.62
C MET A 47 -21.41 7.95 -0.87
N THR A 48 -20.39 7.52 -0.14
CA THR A 48 -19.01 8.02 -0.32
C THR A 48 -18.30 7.39 -1.54
N TRP A 49 -18.61 6.14 -1.90
CA TRP A 49 -18.03 5.53 -3.10
C TRP A 49 -18.47 6.26 -4.37
N THR A 50 -17.50 6.66 -5.22
CA THR A 50 -17.75 7.53 -6.38
C THR A 50 -18.14 6.80 -7.67
N GLY A 51 -18.13 5.47 -7.66
CA GLY A 51 -18.44 4.62 -8.82
C GLY A 51 -17.24 3.78 -9.28
N GLU A 52 -17.51 2.71 -10.03
CA GLU A 52 -16.53 1.70 -10.42
C GLU A 52 -15.41 2.20 -11.35
N ASP A 53 -15.69 3.22 -12.15
CA ASP A 53 -14.75 3.78 -13.13
C ASP A 53 -13.84 4.87 -12.53
N LEU A 54 -14.08 5.25 -11.27
CA LEU A 54 -13.58 6.50 -10.71
C LEU A 54 -12.82 6.28 -9.41
N TRP A 55 -11.77 7.07 -9.21
CA TRP A 55 -11.04 7.13 -7.97
C TRP A 55 -10.92 8.56 -7.44
N ALA A 56 -11.50 8.80 -6.26
CA ALA A 56 -11.32 10.02 -5.51
C ALA A 56 -10.01 9.95 -4.72
N GLN A 57 -9.05 10.84 -5.01
CA GLN A 57 -7.75 10.86 -4.35
C GLN A 57 -7.86 11.09 -2.83
N ARG A 58 -8.79 11.92 -2.41
CA ARG A 58 -9.22 12.07 -1.02
C ARG A 58 -10.69 11.64 -0.91
N LEU A 59 -10.92 10.35 -0.67
CA LEU A 59 -12.24 9.75 -0.62
C LEU A 59 -13.17 10.46 0.37
N GLN A 60 -12.64 10.92 1.51
CA GLN A 60 -13.37 11.62 2.56
C GLN A 60 -13.89 13.01 2.18
N ASP A 61 -13.42 13.56 1.06
CA ASP A 61 -13.79 14.91 0.60
C ASP A 61 -14.82 14.88 -0.56
N TRP A 62 -15.27 13.68 -0.96
CA TRP A 62 -16.22 13.47 -2.05
C TRP A 62 -17.38 12.57 -1.65
N GLN A 63 -18.55 12.83 -2.21
CA GLN A 63 -19.74 12.04 -1.96
C GLN A 63 -20.69 12.09 -3.17
N ILE A 64 -21.34 10.96 -3.48
CA ILE A 64 -22.54 10.99 -4.31
C ILE A 64 -23.70 11.47 -3.44
N ARG A 65 -24.38 12.51 -3.88
CA ARG A 65 -25.52 13.09 -3.18
C ARG A 65 -26.57 13.56 -4.17
N ASN A 66 -27.82 13.05 -4.02
CA ASN A 66 -28.91 13.35 -4.92
C ASN A 66 -28.57 13.08 -6.41
N GLY A 67 -27.87 11.97 -6.68
CA GLY A 67 -27.47 11.58 -8.04
C GLY A 67 -26.35 12.42 -8.67
N LYS A 68 -25.62 13.20 -7.89
CA LYS A 68 -24.51 14.06 -8.31
C LYS A 68 -23.24 13.74 -7.50
N LEU A 69 -22.09 13.98 -8.08
CA LEU A 69 -20.82 13.91 -7.36
C LEU A 69 -20.55 15.29 -6.72
N ARG A 70 -20.46 15.33 -5.40
CA ARG A 70 -20.25 16.54 -4.61
C ARG A 70 -18.85 16.58 -3.99
N CYS A 71 -18.12 17.70 -4.17
CA CYS A 71 -16.96 18.04 -3.36
C CYS A 71 -17.40 18.73 -2.07
N LEU A 72 -16.97 18.20 -0.93
CA LEU A 72 -17.45 18.61 0.41
C LEU A 72 -16.63 19.74 1.03
N VAL A 73 -15.46 20.08 0.46
CA VAL A 73 -14.49 20.97 1.09
C VAL A 73 -13.87 21.96 0.10
N GLN A 74 -13.54 23.15 0.57
CA GLN A 74 -12.63 24.07 -0.10
C GLN A 74 -11.19 23.70 0.24
N GLY A 75 -10.51 22.94 -0.64
CA GLY A 75 -9.16 22.46 -0.40
C GLY A 75 -8.35 22.35 -1.69
N LYS A 76 -7.03 22.23 -1.53
CA LYS A 76 -6.11 22.09 -2.68
C LYS A 76 -6.23 20.71 -3.32
N ASP A 77 -6.23 20.66 -4.65
CA ASP A 77 -6.11 19.42 -5.45
C ASP A 77 -7.10 18.31 -5.07
N ARG A 78 -8.37 18.68 -4.83
CA ARG A 78 -9.44 17.67 -4.67
C ARG A 78 -9.79 17.14 -6.04
N THR A 79 -9.34 15.90 -6.35
CA THR A 79 -9.47 15.29 -7.67
C THR A 79 -10.21 13.97 -7.63
N VAL A 80 -10.98 13.71 -8.73
CA VAL A 80 -11.58 12.40 -9.01
C VAL A 80 -11.16 11.97 -10.40
N HIS A 81 -10.39 10.91 -10.49
CA HIS A 81 -9.76 10.41 -11.70
C HIS A 81 -10.60 9.34 -12.37
N VAL A 82 -10.67 9.36 -13.70
CA VAL A 82 -11.27 8.27 -14.49
C VAL A 82 -10.22 7.18 -14.69
N LEU A 83 -10.41 5.99 -14.11
CA LEU A 83 -9.43 4.92 -14.20
C LEU A 83 -9.57 4.06 -15.46
N THR A 84 -10.81 3.78 -15.87
CA THR A 84 -11.10 2.85 -16.98
C THR A 84 -10.88 3.45 -18.36
N HIS A 85 -10.84 4.77 -18.50
CA HIS A 85 -10.65 5.45 -19.78
C HIS A 85 -9.52 6.48 -19.65
N GLN A 86 -8.57 6.42 -20.58
CA GLN A 86 -7.44 7.35 -20.65
C GLN A 86 -7.20 7.79 -22.09
N VAL A 87 -6.65 8.97 -22.29
CA VAL A 87 -6.23 9.43 -23.61
C VAL A 87 -4.87 8.78 -23.93
N SER A 88 -4.87 7.86 -24.89
CA SER A 88 -3.65 7.15 -25.33
C SER A 88 -3.03 7.74 -26.60
N ASP A 89 -3.79 8.54 -27.36
CA ASP A 89 -3.37 9.17 -28.61
C ASP A 89 -3.95 10.59 -28.69
N GLY A 90 -3.13 11.58 -28.33
CA GLY A 90 -3.47 13.00 -28.39
C GLY A 90 -3.56 13.55 -29.82
N SER A 91 -3.11 12.79 -30.85
CA SER A 91 -3.27 13.19 -32.26
C SER A 91 -4.71 12.98 -32.79
N ARG A 92 -5.63 12.48 -31.94
CA ARG A 92 -7.05 12.26 -32.29
C ARG A 92 -7.95 13.30 -31.64
N PRO A 93 -9.09 13.64 -32.26
CA PRO A 93 -10.08 14.51 -31.66
C PRO A 93 -10.61 13.95 -30.34
N LEU A 94 -10.85 14.86 -29.39
CA LEU A 94 -11.41 14.53 -28.08
C LEU A 94 -12.45 15.56 -27.69
N LYS A 95 -13.56 15.13 -27.11
CA LYS A 95 -14.58 15.97 -26.53
C LYS A 95 -14.87 15.55 -25.10
N VAL A 96 -14.81 16.49 -24.19
CA VAL A 96 -15.17 16.27 -22.78
C VAL A 96 -16.31 17.22 -22.41
N THR A 97 -17.37 16.66 -21.85
CA THR A 97 -18.54 17.42 -21.35
C THR A 97 -18.64 17.26 -19.85
N LEU A 98 -18.69 18.37 -19.12
CA LEU A 98 -18.84 18.41 -17.67
C LEU A 98 -20.05 19.28 -17.32
N ASP A 99 -21.11 18.69 -16.80
CA ASP A 99 -22.26 19.40 -16.28
C ASP A 99 -22.13 19.61 -14.79
N LEU A 100 -22.19 20.83 -14.30
CA LEU A 100 -21.97 21.18 -12.90
C LEU A 100 -22.79 22.38 -12.42
N ASN A 101 -22.83 22.60 -11.13
CA ASN A 101 -23.12 23.90 -10.51
C ASN A 101 -22.21 24.13 -9.30
N LEU A 102 -21.86 25.39 -9.03
CA LEU A 102 -21.18 25.74 -7.80
C LEU A 102 -22.17 25.76 -6.63
N ILE A 103 -21.68 25.39 -5.44
CA ILE A 103 -22.50 25.35 -4.23
C ILE A 103 -22.22 26.61 -3.40
N GLY A 104 -23.24 27.19 -2.83
CA GLY A 104 -23.18 28.45 -2.11
C GLY A 104 -23.20 29.66 -3.05
N ARG A 105 -22.84 30.82 -2.55
CA ARG A 105 -22.66 32.02 -3.36
C ARG A 105 -21.27 32.02 -3.93
N PRO A 106 -21.09 32.14 -5.25
CA PRO A 106 -19.75 32.17 -5.87
C PRO A 106 -18.83 33.25 -5.32
N ASP A 107 -19.40 34.38 -4.89
CA ASP A 107 -18.69 35.49 -4.25
C ASP A 107 -18.25 35.22 -2.80
N ALA A 108 -18.77 34.18 -2.18
CA ALA A 108 -18.37 33.71 -0.84
C ALA A 108 -17.35 32.58 -0.88
N LEU A 109 -17.02 32.05 -2.07
CA LEU A 109 -15.97 31.05 -2.23
C LEU A 109 -14.59 31.72 -2.17
N GLU A 110 -13.65 31.06 -1.53
CA GLU A 110 -12.24 31.43 -1.58
C GLU A 110 -11.72 31.41 -3.04
N ALA A 111 -10.57 32.05 -3.28
CA ALA A 111 -9.97 32.05 -4.61
C ALA A 111 -9.63 30.62 -5.05
N GLY A 112 -10.20 30.18 -6.17
CA GLY A 112 -10.02 28.82 -6.62
C GLY A 112 -10.60 28.54 -8.00
N LEU A 113 -10.63 27.26 -8.33
CA LEU A 113 -11.10 26.75 -9.61
C LEU A 113 -11.85 25.42 -9.45
N VAL A 114 -12.76 25.18 -10.38
CA VAL A 114 -13.48 23.90 -10.53
C VAL A 114 -13.55 23.56 -12.02
N GLY A 115 -13.30 22.29 -12.37
CA GLY A 115 -13.37 21.85 -13.75
C GLY A 115 -12.71 20.49 -14.00
N LEU A 116 -11.85 20.45 -15.00
CA LEU A 116 -11.15 19.26 -15.47
C LEU A 116 -9.64 19.46 -15.33
N ARG A 117 -8.93 18.37 -15.04
CA ARG A 117 -7.48 18.25 -15.22
C ARG A 117 -7.25 17.22 -16.31
N MET A 118 -6.62 17.62 -17.40
CA MET A 118 -6.38 16.76 -18.56
C MET A 118 -4.91 16.51 -18.79
N GLY A 119 -4.60 15.40 -19.47
CA GLY A 119 -3.22 14.98 -19.73
C GLY A 119 -2.47 14.65 -18.45
N VAL A 120 -3.16 14.11 -17.43
CA VAL A 120 -2.55 13.86 -16.12
C VAL A 120 -1.53 12.74 -16.24
N LYS A 121 -0.29 13.06 -15.91
CA LYS A 121 0.84 12.14 -15.88
C LYS A 121 1.48 12.12 -14.51
N GLY A 122 2.22 11.07 -14.22
CA GLY A 122 2.95 10.96 -12.99
C GLY A 122 4.11 11.95 -12.89
N ARG A 123 4.61 12.11 -11.69
CA ARG A 123 5.73 13.01 -11.33
C ARG A 123 6.99 12.83 -12.20
N PHE A 124 7.16 11.64 -12.79
CA PHE A 124 8.31 11.27 -13.61
C PHE A 124 8.00 11.25 -15.10
N ASP A 125 6.96 11.99 -15.50
CA ASP A 125 6.47 12.01 -16.88
C ASP A 125 6.09 10.61 -17.41
N ASP A 126 5.55 9.79 -16.53
CA ASP A 126 4.98 8.47 -16.84
C ASP A 126 3.69 8.24 -16.07
N TYR A 127 3.07 7.06 -16.24
CA TYR A 127 1.80 6.75 -15.58
C TYR A 127 1.93 6.47 -14.07
N ARG A 128 3.14 6.26 -13.56
CA ARG A 128 3.36 5.96 -12.14
C ARG A 128 2.95 7.14 -11.29
N SER A 129 2.21 6.86 -10.24
CA SER A 129 1.64 7.87 -9.34
C SER A 129 0.83 9.00 -10.00
N ALA A 130 0.40 8.83 -11.28
CA ALA A 130 -0.41 9.84 -11.97
C ALA A 130 -1.62 10.27 -11.16
N ILE A 131 -2.36 9.31 -10.61
CA ILE A 131 -3.53 9.57 -9.77
C ILE A 131 -3.19 9.97 -8.32
N MET A 132 -1.94 9.78 -7.87
CA MET A 132 -1.49 10.20 -6.53
C MET A 132 -0.93 11.61 -6.51
N SER A 133 -0.16 11.96 -7.51
CA SER A 133 0.56 13.25 -7.56
C SER A 133 0.77 13.72 -9.00
N GLY A 134 -0.20 13.41 -9.88
CA GLY A 134 -0.12 13.71 -11.29
C GLY A 134 -0.19 15.19 -11.57
N GLN A 135 0.51 15.60 -12.62
CA GLN A 135 0.48 16.94 -13.20
C GLN A 135 -0.31 16.87 -14.51
N GLY A 136 -1.05 17.91 -14.79
CA GLY A 136 -1.85 18.04 -16.01
C GLY A 136 -2.23 19.49 -16.24
N THR A 137 -3.01 19.74 -17.26
CA THR A 137 -3.53 21.07 -17.56
C THR A 137 -4.93 21.22 -16.97
N ASP A 138 -5.06 22.13 -16.01
CA ASP A 138 -6.36 22.48 -15.43
C ASP A 138 -7.14 23.41 -16.36
N MET A 139 -8.44 23.16 -16.50
CA MET A 139 -9.38 23.97 -17.26
C MET A 139 -10.77 23.95 -16.63
N GLY A 140 -11.50 25.04 -16.74
CA GLY A 140 -12.84 25.12 -16.16
C GLY A 140 -13.25 26.52 -15.80
N ILE A 141 -13.80 26.71 -14.60
CA ILE A 141 -14.36 27.95 -14.08
C ILE A 141 -13.57 28.37 -12.83
N ARG A 142 -13.14 29.61 -12.78
CA ARG A 142 -12.64 30.26 -11.58
C ARG A 142 -13.78 30.71 -10.67
N SER A 143 -13.52 30.89 -9.39
CA SER A 143 -14.50 31.39 -8.43
C SER A 143 -15.08 32.78 -8.81
N ASP A 144 -14.35 33.58 -9.61
CA ASP A 144 -14.83 34.86 -10.13
C ASP A 144 -15.70 34.77 -11.40
N GLY A 145 -16.05 33.54 -11.83
CA GLY A 145 -16.91 33.27 -12.97
C GLY A 145 -16.24 33.24 -14.33
N ARG A 146 -14.93 33.45 -14.43
CA ARG A 146 -14.21 33.39 -15.70
C ARG A 146 -13.82 31.96 -16.07
N LEU A 147 -13.85 31.65 -17.37
CA LEU A 147 -13.26 30.43 -17.90
C LEU A 147 -11.73 30.56 -17.90
N PHE A 148 -11.05 29.40 -17.79
CA PHE A 148 -9.61 29.32 -17.92
C PHE A 148 -9.19 28.00 -18.57
N VAL A 149 -8.02 28.01 -19.23
CA VAL A 149 -7.26 26.84 -19.70
C VAL A 149 -5.80 27.12 -19.39
N GLY A 150 -5.22 26.42 -18.42
CA GLY A 150 -3.90 26.75 -17.90
C GLY A 150 -3.84 28.18 -17.41
N ASP A 151 -2.92 28.97 -17.97
CA ASP A 151 -2.74 30.40 -17.63
C ASP A 151 -3.66 31.35 -18.41
N ILE A 152 -4.34 30.86 -19.46
CA ILE A 152 -5.22 31.65 -20.30
C ILE A 152 -6.57 31.81 -19.63
N VAL A 153 -7.09 33.01 -19.54
CA VAL A 153 -8.36 33.34 -18.85
C VAL A 153 -9.27 34.15 -19.82
N SER A 154 -10.57 33.85 -19.80
CA SER A 154 -11.56 34.55 -20.62
C SER A 154 -11.83 35.99 -20.11
N ASP A 155 -12.20 36.90 -21.03
CA ASP A 155 -12.73 38.20 -20.65
C ASP A 155 -14.16 38.11 -20.14
N ALA A 156 -14.97 37.22 -20.74
CA ALA A 156 -16.35 36.98 -20.37
C ALA A 156 -16.44 36.27 -19.00
N ARG A 157 -17.48 36.61 -18.24
CA ARG A 157 -17.81 36.00 -16.96
C ARG A 157 -19.18 35.35 -17.04
N ILE A 158 -19.30 34.19 -16.49
CA ILE A 158 -20.56 33.51 -16.24
C ILE A 158 -21.24 34.19 -15.05
N SER A 159 -22.54 34.43 -15.13
CA SER A 159 -23.25 35.07 -14.04
C SER A 159 -23.26 34.23 -12.76
N PRO A 160 -23.29 34.84 -11.55
CA PRO A 160 -23.43 34.09 -10.30
C PRO A 160 -24.68 33.21 -10.24
N ASP A 161 -25.78 33.65 -10.87
CA ASP A 161 -27.04 32.90 -10.91
C ASP A 161 -26.88 31.63 -11.77
N ASP A 162 -26.26 31.74 -12.95
CA ASP A 162 -25.96 30.57 -13.79
C ASP A 162 -25.00 29.61 -13.12
N LEU A 163 -23.93 30.12 -12.49
CA LEU A 163 -22.97 29.30 -11.75
C LEU A 163 -23.64 28.49 -10.64
N SER A 164 -24.59 29.07 -9.96
CA SER A 164 -25.32 28.40 -8.87
C SER A 164 -26.41 27.46 -9.37
N ALA A 165 -26.98 27.73 -10.54
CA ALA A 165 -28.07 26.95 -11.11
C ALA A 165 -27.57 25.74 -11.91
N PHE A 166 -26.81 25.99 -12.98
CA PHE A 166 -26.29 24.98 -13.88
C PHE A 166 -25.35 25.59 -14.93
N VAL A 167 -24.21 24.95 -15.14
CA VAL A 167 -23.28 25.23 -16.23
C VAL A 167 -22.88 23.93 -16.90
N ARG A 168 -22.88 23.92 -18.23
CA ARG A 168 -22.28 22.87 -19.03
C ARG A 168 -20.97 23.38 -19.63
N LEU A 169 -19.88 22.73 -19.27
CA LEU A 169 -18.56 22.92 -19.90
C LEU A 169 -18.38 21.89 -21.01
N ILE A 170 -17.98 22.35 -22.19
CA ILE A 170 -17.59 21.48 -23.30
C ILE A 170 -16.19 21.85 -23.72
N ALA A 171 -15.24 20.94 -23.55
CA ALA A 171 -13.88 21.04 -24.04
C ALA A 171 -13.76 20.18 -25.32
N VAL A 172 -13.36 20.82 -26.43
CA VAL A 172 -13.16 20.14 -27.73
C VAL A 172 -11.70 20.32 -28.13
N TRP A 173 -11.00 19.22 -28.26
CA TRP A 173 -9.67 19.15 -28.82
C TRP A 173 -9.72 18.78 -30.28
N SER A 174 -9.10 19.62 -31.12
CA SER A 174 -9.02 19.47 -32.59
C SER A 174 -7.55 19.49 -33.01
N PRO A 175 -6.89 18.34 -33.17
CA PRO A 175 -5.46 18.26 -33.46
C PRO A 175 -5.07 18.85 -34.83
N ASP A 176 -5.99 18.75 -35.82
CA ASP A 176 -5.76 19.20 -37.21
C ASP A 176 -6.11 20.69 -37.46
N ALA A 177 -6.55 21.41 -36.42
CA ALA A 177 -6.85 22.84 -36.55
C ALA A 177 -5.57 23.66 -36.84
N SER A 178 -5.65 24.63 -37.78
CA SER A 178 -4.53 25.51 -38.15
C SER A 178 -4.56 26.79 -37.32
N PRO A 179 -3.44 27.30 -36.81
CA PRO A 179 -2.03 27.00 -37.14
C PRO A 179 -1.39 25.83 -36.35
N GLY A 180 -2.08 25.08 -35.60
CA GLY A 180 -1.69 23.92 -34.82
C GLY A 180 -2.88 23.41 -34.06
N GLY A 181 -2.75 22.35 -33.28
CA GLY A 181 -3.84 21.79 -32.51
C GLY A 181 -4.52 22.87 -31.65
N GLN A 182 -5.84 22.84 -31.59
CA GLN A 182 -6.65 23.80 -30.83
C GLN A 182 -7.49 23.08 -29.79
N LEU A 183 -7.51 23.62 -28.56
CA LEU A 183 -8.52 23.30 -27.56
C LEU A 183 -9.47 24.46 -27.41
N GLN A 184 -10.76 24.19 -27.59
CA GLN A 184 -11.84 25.14 -27.31
C GLN A 184 -12.61 24.69 -26.07
N LEU A 185 -12.70 25.55 -25.05
CA LEU A 185 -13.55 25.38 -23.88
C LEU A 185 -14.69 26.37 -23.95
N THR A 186 -15.93 25.88 -23.95
CA THR A 186 -17.14 26.72 -24.00
C THR A 186 -18.06 26.37 -22.83
N ALA A 187 -18.58 27.40 -22.18
CA ALA A 187 -19.62 27.28 -21.15
C ALA A 187 -20.99 27.61 -21.71
N TYR A 188 -21.98 26.81 -21.36
CA TYR A 188 -23.38 26.98 -21.72
C TYR A 188 -24.22 27.09 -20.44
N ASP A 189 -25.25 27.95 -20.48
CA ASP A 189 -26.27 28.06 -19.44
C ASP A 189 -27.29 26.90 -19.47
N SER A 190 -28.27 26.92 -18.58
CA SER A 190 -29.35 25.93 -18.50
C SER A 190 -30.27 25.93 -19.74
N SER A 191 -30.30 27.02 -20.51
CA SER A 191 -31.05 27.17 -21.76
C SER A 191 -30.22 26.78 -22.99
N ASN A 192 -28.99 26.26 -22.77
CA ASN A 192 -28.03 25.88 -23.80
C ASN A 192 -27.53 27.05 -24.67
N ASN A 193 -27.47 28.29 -24.12
CA ASN A 193 -26.82 29.41 -24.73
C ASN A 193 -25.34 29.42 -24.33
N ALA A 194 -24.44 29.67 -25.29
CA ALA A 194 -23.02 29.87 -24.98
C ALA A 194 -22.83 31.21 -24.26
N VAL A 195 -22.34 31.17 -23.03
CA VAL A 195 -22.17 32.35 -22.16
C VAL A 195 -20.71 32.83 -22.06
N ALA A 196 -19.77 31.90 -22.28
CA ALA A 196 -18.34 32.21 -22.35
C ALA A 196 -17.60 31.17 -23.19
N SER A 197 -16.51 31.55 -23.84
CA SER A 197 -15.65 30.65 -24.60
C SER A 197 -14.18 31.10 -24.55
N ILE A 198 -13.28 30.15 -24.65
CA ILE A 198 -11.83 30.37 -24.71
C ILE A 198 -11.23 29.33 -25.67
N THR A 199 -10.26 29.76 -26.46
CA THR A 199 -9.57 28.89 -27.43
C THR A 199 -8.07 29.02 -27.23
N THR A 200 -7.37 27.90 -27.11
CA THR A 200 -5.90 27.84 -27.17
C THR A 200 -5.47 27.44 -28.58
N VAL A 201 -4.30 27.87 -28.99
CA VAL A 201 -3.71 27.55 -30.29
C VAL A 201 -2.30 27.02 -30.11
N ASP A 202 -1.77 26.30 -31.10
CA ASP A 202 -0.41 25.74 -31.09
C ASP A 202 -0.14 24.79 -29.91
N SER A 203 -1.17 24.05 -29.46
CA SER A 203 -1.01 23.07 -28.39
C SER A 203 -0.39 21.77 -28.90
N ASP A 204 0.61 21.26 -28.18
CA ASP A 204 1.19 19.93 -28.48
C ASP A 204 0.16 18.83 -28.17
N PRO A 205 -0.19 17.95 -29.13
CA PRO A 205 -1.07 16.81 -28.89
C PRO A 205 -0.68 15.95 -27.68
N MET A 206 0.61 15.79 -27.42
CA MET A 206 1.11 15.02 -26.28
C MET A 206 0.70 15.60 -24.91
N MET A 207 0.33 16.88 -24.84
CA MET A 207 -0.17 17.50 -23.60
C MET A 207 -1.47 16.87 -23.11
N TRP A 208 -2.27 16.31 -24.01
CA TRP A 208 -3.57 15.76 -23.72
C TRP A 208 -3.55 14.25 -23.43
N GLU A 209 -2.42 13.58 -23.74
CA GLU A 209 -2.25 12.16 -23.43
C GLU A 209 -2.10 11.95 -21.92
N GLY A 210 -2.82 10.97 -21.39
CA GLY A 210 -2.78 10.63 -19.99
C GLY A 210 -4.17 10.47 -19.37
N ASN A 211 -4.25 10.61 -18.06
CA ASN A 211 -5.46 10.46 -17.29
C ASN A 211 -6.31 11.76 -17.34
N ILE A 212 -7.61 11.62 -17.12
CA ILE A 212 -8.56 12.74 -17.01
C ILE A 212 -9.14 12.73 -15.59
N ALA A 213 -9.17 13.91 -14.95
CA ALA A 213 -9.77 14.08 -13.64
C ALA A 213 -10.72 15.25 -13.58
N ILE A 214 -11.73 15.16 -12.70
CA ILE A 214 -12.46 16.32 -12.18
C ILE A 214 -11.58 16.95 -11.12
N VAL A 215 -11.51 18.27 -11.07
CA VAL A 215 -10.72 19.03 -10.08
C VAL A 215 -11.56 20.09 -9.39
N SER A 216 -11.38 20.20 -8.09
CA SER A 216 -11.79 21.33 -7.24
C SER A 216 -10.56 21.76 -6.43
N HIS A 217 -10.08 22.97 -6.66
CA HIS A 217 -8.87 23.50 -6.05
C HIS A 217 -9.10 24.88 -5.49
N PHE A 218 -8.84 25.08 -4.20
CA PHE A 218 -8.95 26.36 -3.50
C PHE A 218 -7.68 26.61 -2.68
N ASP A 219 -7.08 27.81 -2.80
CA ASP A 219 -5.87 28.22 -2.11
C ASP A 219 -5.95 29.72 -1.73
N PRO A 220 -5.97 30.10 -0.46
CA PRO A 220 -5.89 29.22 0.71
C PRO A 220 -7.14 28.33 0.87
N PRO A 221 -7.01 27.17 1.53
CA PRO A 221 -8.19 26.36 1.86
C PRO A 221 -9.03 27.06 2.92
N SER A 222 -10.35 26.82 2.91
CA SER A 222 -11.22 27.28 4.00
C SER A 222 -10.99 26.47 5.26
N ASP A 223 -10.93 27.11 6.42
CA ASP A 223 -10.85 26.46 7.74
C ASP A 223 -12.19 25.86 8.20
N THR A 224 -13.28 26.07 7.45
CA THR A 224 -14.59 25.48 7.76
C THR A 224 -14.67 24.04 7.28
N GLU A 225 -15.03 23.12 8.20
CA GLU A 225 -15.07 21.67 7.92
C GLU A 225 -16.06 21.25 6.83
N ASP A 226 -17.17 21.98 6.63
CA ASP A 226 -18.17 21.72 5.62
C ASP A 226 -18.37 22.95 4.73
N ALA A 227 -17.50 23.09 3.75
CA ALA A 227 -17.60 24.15 2.74
C ALA A 227 -17.67 23.50 1.34
N PRO A 228 -18.83 22.93 0.95
CA PRO A 228 -18.96 22.29 -0.35
C PRO A 228 -18.79 23.30 -1.48
N THR A 229 -18.11 22.87 -2.55
CA THR A 229 -17.71 23.73 -3.65
C THR A 229 -18.51 23.51 -4.92
N VAL A 230 -18.77 22.25 -5.28
CA VAL A 230 -19.36 21.89 -6.56
C VAL A 230 -20.22 20.63 -6.47
N ASP A 231 -21.34 20.65 -7.20
CA ASP A 231 -22.07 19.47 -7.63
C ASP A 231 -21.77 19.19 -9.10
N VAL A 232 -21.19 18.05 -9.41
CA VAL A 232 -21.00 17.56 -10.77
C VAL A 232 -22.15 16.62 -11.12
N HIS A 233 -22.95 17.00 -12.12
CA HIS A 233 -24.12 16.24 -12.52
C HIS A 233 -23.77 15.12 -13.46
N ARG A 234 -22.82 15.37 -14.39
CA ARG A 234 -22.40 14.44 -15.42
C ARG A 234 -21.00 14.74 -15.91
N LEU A 235 -20.22 13.70 -16.12
CA LEU A 235 -18.98 13.73 -16.91
C LEU A 235 -19.16 12.77 -18.09
N GLU A 236 -18.85 13.26 -19.29
CA GLU A 236 -18.87 12.46 -20.52
C GLU A 236 -17.58 12.75 -21.31
N ILE A 237 -16.94 11.71 -21.81
CA ILE A 237 -15.71 11.77 -22.59
C ILE A 237 -15.93 10.98 -23.87
N GLU A 238 -15.64 11.59 -25.02
CA GLU A 238 -15.80 10.99 -26.35
C GLU A 238 -14.56 11.24 -27.21
N GLY A 239 -14.03 10.21 -27.85
CA GLY A 239 -12.89 10.39 -28.76
C GLY A 239 -12.26 9.09 -29.20
N ASP A 240 -11.74 9.04 -30.43
CA ASP A 240 -11.09 7.88 -31.01
C ASP A 240 -9.68 7.61 -30.43
N GLY A 241 -9.11 8.59 -29.69
CA GLY A 241 -7.84 8.44 -28.96
C GLY A 241 -7.98 7.87 -27.57
N LEU A 242 -9.19 7.44 -27.15
CA LEU A 242 -9.40 6.83 -25.84
C LEU A 242 -9.00 5.36 -25.83
N PHE A 243 -8.31 4.98 -24.76
CA PHE A 243 -8.04 3.59 -24.42
C PHE A 243 -8.97 3.18 -23.27
N TYR A 244 -9.67 2.06 -23.45
CA TYR A 244 -10.55 1.46 -22.43
C TYR A 244 -9.86 0.27 -21.76
N ALA A 245 -9.72 0.33 -20.44
CA ALA A 245 -9.13 -0.70 -19.59
C ALA A 245 -10.19 -1.24 -18.61
N PRO A 246 -10.99 -2.24 -18.99
CA PRO A 246 -12.09 -2.77 -18.16
C PRO A 246 -11.61 -3.43 -16.86
N ASP A 247 -10.34 -3.81 -16.77
CA ASP A 247 -9.70 -4.38 -15.59
C ASP A 247 -9.30 -3.32 -14.55
N GLN A 248 -9.36 -2.03 -14.91
CA GLN A 248 -9.04 -0.91 -14.04
C GLN A 248 -10.23 -0.42 -13.19
N VAL A 249 -11.28 -1.22 -13.06
CA VAL A 249 -12.42 -0.90 -12.18
C VAL A 249 -12.01 -0.79 -10.71
N TYR A 250 -12.62 0.15 -9.98
CA TYR A 250 -12.28 0.50 -8.61
C TYR A 250 -13.46 0.29 -7.64
N GLY A 251 -13.59 -0.91 -7.14
CA GLY A 251 -14.70 -1.32 -6.27
C GLY A 251 -16.03 -1.58 -7.04
N PRO A 252 -17.13 -1.76 -6.32
CA PRO A 252 -17.26 -1.72 -4.85
C PRO A 252 -16.73 -2.96 -4.13
N VAL A 253 -16.31 -4.03 -4.81
CA VAL A 253 -15.53 -5.13 -4.24
C VAL A 253 -14.12 -4.99 -4.77
N TYR A 254 -13.21 -4.47 -3.95
CA TYR A 254 -11.85 -4.15 -4.39
C TYR A 254 -10.97 -5.37 -4.57
N PHE A 255 -10.99 -6.25 -3.56
CA PHE A 255 -10.20 -7.48 -3.52
C PHE A 255 -10.73 -8.41 -2.42
N ALA A 256 -10.22 -9.63 -2.40
CA ALA A 256 -10.43 -10.57 -1.30
C ALA A 256 -9.11 -11.23 -0.92
N GLN A 257 -8.96 -11.48 0.37
CA GLN A 257 -7.81 -12.14 0.99
C GLN A 257 -8.26 -13.43 1.65
N TYR A 258 -7.43 -14.48 1.66
CA TYR A 258 -7.81 -15.72 2.31
C TYR A 258 -6.60 -16.46 2.90
N THR A 259 -6.89 -17.32 3.88
CA THR A 259 -6.01 -18.38 4.36
C THR A 259 -6.79 -19.68 4.46
N VAL A 260 -6.07 -20.79 4.28
CA VAL A 260 -6.53 -22.13 4.61
C VAL A 260 -5.63 -22.67 5.71
N HIS A 261 -6.21 -23.16 6.82
CA HIS A 261 -5.48 -23.73 7.93
C HIS A 261 -6.36 -24.72 8.68
N ALA A 262 -5.82 -25.92 8.97
CA ALA A 262 -6.47 -26.96 9.77
C ALA A 262 -7.93 -27.26 9.33
N GLY A 263 -8.18 -27.38 8.02
CA GLY A 263 -9.51 -27.66 7.46
C GLY A 263 -10.49 -26.48 7.53
N VAL A 264 -10.02 -25.26 7.74
CA VAL A 264 -10.83 -24.05 7.75
C VAL A 264 -10.34 -23.10 6.68
N LEU A 265 -11.25 -22.65 5.81
CA LEU A 265 -11.03 -21.48 4.94
C LEU A 265 -11.56 -20.23 5.65
N LYS A 266 -10.72 -19.22 5.80
CA LYS A 266 -11.13 -17.87 6.16
C LYS A 266 -10.88 -16.95 4.97
N LEU A 267 -11.90 -16.19 4.55
CA LEU A 267 -11.82 -15.25 3.46
C LEU A 267 -12.43 -13.92 3.90
N SER A 268 -11.75 -12.83 3.64
CA SER A 268 -12.27 -11.47 3.83
C SER A 268 -12.29 -10.71 2.52
N ALA A 269 -13.43 -10.09 2.20
CA ALA A 269 -13.61 -9.24 1.05
C ALA A 269 -13.62 -7.77 1.49
N GLN A 270 -12.80 -6.95 0.87
CA GLN A 270 -12.75 -5.52 1.11
C GLN A 270 -13.74 -4.80 0.19
N LEU A 271 -14.65 -4.06 0.81
CA LEU A 271 -15.74 -3.37 0.13
C LEU A 271 -15.56 -1.85 0.20
N ALA A 272 -16.14 -1.16 -0.78
CA ALA A 272 -16.26 0.29 -0.79
C ALA A 272 -17.21 0.79 0.32
N PRO A 273 -17.14 2.07 0.72
CA PRO A 273 -18.09 2.68 1.63
C PRO A 273 -19.43 2.97 0.92
N VAL A 274 -20.15 1.89 0.59
CA VAL A 274 -21.47 1.91 -0.02
C VAL A 274 -22.58 2.03 1.04
N GLU A 275 -23.75 2.46 0.64
CA GLU A 275 -24.94 2.55 1.49
C GLU A 275 -26.07 1.66 0.95
N PRO A 276 -26.87 1.09 1.83
CA PRO A 276 -26.77 1.18 3.30
C PRO A 276 -25.55 0.42 3.85
N ALA A 277 -24.98 0.91 4.93
CA ALA A 277 -23.78 0.31 5.54
C ALA A 277 -23.98 -1.16 6.00
N ALA A 278 -25.22 -1.58 6.23
CA ALA A 278 -25.58 -2.96 6.58
C ALA A 278 -25.71 -3.88 5.35
N THR A 279 -25.18 -3.48 4.20
CA THR A 279 -25.21 -4.29 2.97
C THR A 279 -24.49 -5.62 3.17
N ALA A 280 -25.10 -6.71 2.70
CA ALA A 280 -24.54 -8.06 2.81
C ALA A 280 -23.83 -8.46 1.51
N CYS A 281 -22.72 -9.14 1.69
CA CYS A 281 -21.94 -9.76 0.62
C CYS A 281 -22.16 -11.27 0.59
N SER A 282 -22.23 -11.86 -0.58
CA SER A 282 -22.45 -13.30 -0.75
C SER A 282 -21.22 -13.98 -1.34
N LEU A 283 -20.81 -15.10 -0.74
CA LEU A 283 -19.73 -15.96 -1.22
C LEU A 283 -20.28 -17.15 -1.99
N TYR A 284 -19.77 -17.36 -3.19
CA TYR A 284 -20.09 -18.48 -4.06
C TYR A 284 -18.84 -19.29 -4.37
N PHE A 285 -19.02 -20.61 -4.54
CA PHE A 285 -18.01 -21.48 -5.11
C PHE A 285 -18.51 -22.13 -6.40
N ARG A 286 -17.57 -22.35 -7.33
CA ARG A 286 -17.87 -23.01 -8.61
C ARG A 286 -17.62 -24.51 -8.52
N ARG A 287 -18.70 -25.29 -8.43
CA ARG A 287 -18.64 -26.75 -8.40
C ARG A 287 -19.29 -27.34 -9.64
N ASN A 288 -18.61 -28.24 -10.33
CA ASN A 288 -19.10 -28.86 -11.58
C ASN A 288 -19.59 -27.82 -12.61
N GLY A 289 -18.85 -26.71 -12.74
CA GLY A 289 -19.20 -25.63 -13.66
C GLY A 289 -20.30 -24.67 -13.19
N THR A 290 -20.96 -24.94 -12.06
CA THR A 290 -22.07 -24.14 -11.54
C THR A 290 -21.68 -23.36 -10.29
N TRP A 291 -22.03 -22.06 -10.26
CA TRP A 291 -21.86 -21.21 -9.10
C TRP A 291 -22.91 -21.50 -8.04
N THR A 292 -22.49 -21.89 -6.85
CA THR A 292 -23.38 -22.17 -5.71
C THR A 292 -23.10 -21.20 -4.59
N LYS A 293 -24.12 -20.48 -4.12
CA LYS A 293 -24.04 -19.61 -2.94
C LYS A 293 -23.79 -20.47 -1.70
N THR A 294 -22.71 -20.16 -0.98
CA THR A 294 -22.29 -20.92 0.20
C THR A 294 -22.51 -20.15 1.49
N SER A 295 -22.27 -18.84 1.49
CA SER A 295 -22.35 -18.02 2.70
C SER A 295 -22.72 -16.59 2.39
N THR A 296 -23.21 -15.88 3.39
CA THR A 296 -23.48 -14.43 3.34
C THR A 296 -22.90 -13.78 4.59
N SER A 297 -22.26 -12.64 4.44
CA SER A 297 -21.68 -11.87 5.54
C SER A 297 -22.08 -10.41 5.43
N VAL A 298 -22.50 -9.82 6.55
CA VAL A 298 -22.79 -8.38 6.62
C VAL A 298 -21.48 -7.61 6.67
N MET A 299 -21.41 -6.51 5.94
CA MET A 299 -20.25 -5.63 5.92
C MET A 299 -20.03 -4.98 7.30
N HIS A 300 -18.78 -5.03 7.79
CA HIS A 300 -18.40 -4.32 9.02
C HIS A 300 -18.53 -2.81 8.81
N PRO A 301 -19.21 -2.07 9.69
CA PRO A 301 -19.59 -0.68 9.43
C PRO A 301 -18.41 0.29 9.28
N MET A 302 -17.30 0.10 10.00
CA MET A 302 -16.09 0.93 9.88
C MET A 302 -15.08 0.33 8.91
N ALA A 303 -14.71 -0.95 9.07
CA ALA A 303 -13.68 -1.60 8.26
C ALA A 303 -14.12 -1.89 6.82
N ARG A 304 -15.42 -1.84 6.54
CA ARG A 304 -16.00 -2.16 5.23
C ARG A 304 -15.55 -3.54 4.72
N VAL A 305 -15.41 -4.50 5.61
CA VAL A 305 -15.01 -5.88 5.34
C VAL A 305 -16.19 -6.82 5.55
N SER A 306 -16.38 -7.75 4.61
CA SER A 306 -17.23 -8.93 4.79
C SER A 306 -16.34 -10.16 5.00
N SER A 307 -16.47 -10.81 6.16
CA SER A 307 -15.65 -11.96 6.52
C SER A 307 -16.44 -13.25 6.43
N PHE A 308 -15.83 -14.27 5.85
CA PHE A 308 -16.40 -15.61 5.68
C PHE A 308 -15.50 -16.63 6.37
N ARG A 309 -16.13 -17.62 7.03
CA ARG A 309 -15.47 -18.77 7.65
C ARG A 309 -16.17 -20.04 7.20
N ILE A 310 -15.44 -20.94 6.57
CA ILE A 310 -15.96 -22.22 6.06
C ILE A 310 -15.21 -23.35 6.75
N GLU A 311 -15.92 -24.09 7.56
CA GLU A 311 -15.41 -25.29 8.27
C GLU A 311 -15.42 -26.52 7.34
N GLY A 312 -14.58 -27.50 7.63
CA GLY A 312 -14.48 -28.72 6.85
C GLY A 312 -13.99 -28.48 5.42
N TRP A 313 -13.13 -27.47 5.24
CA TRP A 313 -12.58 -27.14 3.92
C TRP A 313 -11.66 -28.25 3.41
N ASP A 314 -11.98 -28.78 2.23
CA ASP A 314 -11.10 -29.69 1.50
C ASP A 314 -10.04 -28.88 0.72
N ALA A 315 -8.85 -28.86 1.23
CA ALA A 315 -7.71 -28.15 0.64
C ALA A 315 -6.95 -28.97 -0.42
N SER A 316 -7.40 -30.17 -0.77
CA SER A 316 -6.70 -31.06 -1.71
C SER A 316 -6.82 -30.62 -3.18
N GLN A 317 -7.82 -29.79 -3.52
CA GLN A 317 -8.11 -29.32 -4.86
C GLN A 317 -8.36 -27.80 -4.88
N PRO A 318 -7.94 -27.10 -5.95
CA PRO A 318 -8.29 -25.70 -6.11
C PRO A 318 -9.79 -25.55 -6.37
N LEU A 319 -10.37 -24.47 -5.88
CA LEU A 319 -11.78 -24.18 -6.07
C LEU A 319 -12.01 -22.69 -6.37
N ASP A 320 -12.63 -22.40 -7.51
CA ASP A 320 -12.98 -21.04 -7.88
C ASP A 320 -14.04 -20.46 -6.94
N TYR A 321 -13.84 -19.23 -6.52
CA TYR A 321 -14.77 -18.46 -5.72
C TYR A 321 -15.15 -17.15 -6.39
N LYS A 322 -16.31 -16.62 -6.03
CA LYS A 322 -16.66 -15.22 -6.25
C LYS A 322 -17.37 -14.63 -5.05
N VAL A 323 -17.02 -13.39 -4.76
CA VAL A 323 -17.74 -12.55 -3.80
C VAL A 323 -18.64 -11.63 -4.56
N VAL A 324 -19.93 -11.56 -4.21
CA VAL A 324 -20.94 -10.75 -4.90
C VAL A 324 -21.55 -9.76 -3.91
N LEU A 325 -21.50 -8.49 -4.27
CA LEU A 325 -22.21 -7.39 -3.62
C LEU A 325 -23.37 -6.96 -4.52
N GLU A 326 -24.59 -6.98 -4.00
CA GLU A 326 -25.77 -6.46 -4.67
C GLU A 326 -26.10 -5.07 -4.14
N LEU A 327 -26.07 -4.07 -5.02
CA LEU A 327 -26.30 -2.67 -4.67
C LEU A 327 -27.65 -2.21 -5.26
N PRO A 328 -28.60 -1.74 -4.43
CA PRO A 328 -29.84 -1.14 -4.93
C PRO A 328 -29.54 0.18 -5.66
N LEU A 329 -30.18 0.40 -6.78
CA LEU A 329 -30.08 1.61 -7.59
C LEU A 329 -31.29 2.53 -7.36
N THR A 330 -31.13 3.83 -7.62
CA THR A 330 -32.19 4.84 -7.46
C THR A 330 -33.43 4.60 -8.37
N ASN A 331 -33.25 3.88 -9.48
CA ASN A 331 -34.35 3.49 -10.41
C ASN A 331 -35.10 2.24 -9.94
N GLY A 332 -34.84 1.71 -8.75
CA GLY A 332 -35.50 0.51 -8.21
C GLY A 332 -34.89 -0.82 -8.66
N ASN A 333 -33.90 -0.81 -9.54
CA ASN A 333 -33.19 -2.01 -9.93
C ASN A 333 -32.11 -2.35 -8.91
N THR A 334 -31.53 -3.56 -8.98
CA THR A 334 -30.37 -3.97 -8.24
C THR A 334 -29.26 -4.30 -9.23
N ARG A 335 -28.03 -3.85 -8.91
CA ARG A 335 -26.85 -4.20 -9.70
C ARG A 335 -25.91 -5.07 -8.86
N ALA A 336 -25.48 -6.19 -9.43
CA ALA A 336 -24.52 -7.09 -8.83
C ALA A 336 -23.10 -6.70 -9.28
N PHE A 337 -22.19 -6.63 -8.34
CA PHE A 337 -20.75 -6.46 -8.55
C PHE A 337 -20.02 -7.67 -8.00
N SER A 338 -19.01 -8.16 -8.70
CA SER A 338 -18.30 -9.36 -8.26
C SER A 338 -16.79 -9.22 -8.34
N TYR A 339 -16.12 -9.91 -7.44
CA TYR A 339 -14.68 -10.18 -7.48
C TYR A 339 -14.48 -11.70 -7.51
N GLU A 340 -13.71 -12.19 -8.47
CA GLU A 340 -13.48 -13.62 -8.69
C GLU A 340 -12.02 -13.98 -8.42
N GLY A 341 -11.80 -15.18 -7.89
CA GLY A 341 -10.49 -15.75 -7.65
C GLY A 341 -10.56 -17.26 -7.47
N THR A 342 -9.45 -17.85 -7.08
CA THR A 342 -9.33 -19.29 -6.82
C THR A 342 -8.72 -19.49 -5.44
N VAL A 343 -9.38 -20.27 -4.58
CA VAL A 343 -8.73 -20.82 -3.41
C VAL A 343 -7.82 -21.94 -3.89
N ALA A 344 -6.51 -21.74 -3.77
CA ALA A 344 -5.51 -22.70 -4.23
C ALA A 344 -5.56 -23.98 -3.41
N ALA A 345 -5.19 -25.10 -4.01
CA ALA A 345 -4.93 -26.33 -3.24
C ALA A 345 -3.72 -26.13 -2.32
N ASP A 346 -3.75 -26.74 -1.15
CA ASP A 346 -2.57 -26.78 -0.28
C ASP A 346 -1.44 -27.57 -0.98
N PRO A 347 -0.29 -26.96 -1.27
CA PRO A 347 0.79 -27.59 -2.02
C PRO A 347 1.63 -28.56 -1.19
N VAL A 348 1.05 -29.20 -0.18
CA VAL A 348 1.77 -30.11 0.73
C VAL A 348 2.52 -31.22 0.00
N SER A 349 2.04 -31.67 -1.15
CA SER A 349 2.69 -32.72 -1.96
C SER A 349 3.77 -32.20 -2.92
N LYS A 350 3.90 -30.89 -3.13
CA LYS A 350 4.96 -30.33 -3.99
C LYS A 350 6.32 -30.55 -3.35
N PRO A 351 7.36 -30.93 -4.14
CA PRO A 351 8.74 -31.08 -3.64
C PRO A 351 9.38 -29.75 -3.24
N SER A 352 8.99 -28.68 -3.89
CA SER A 352 9.38 -27.31 -3.57
C SER A 352 8.17 -26.39 -3.57
N ILE A 353 8.11 -25.46 -2.62
CA ILE A 353 7.07 -24.43 -2.51
C ILE A 353 7.71 -23.05 -2.40
N LYS A 354 7.02 -22.06 -2.91
CA LYS A 354 7.51 -20.68 -3.02
C LYS A 354 6.65 -19.71 -2.26
N ALA A 355 7.27 -18.82 -1.50
CA ALA A 355 6.62 -17.73 -0.79
C ALA A 355 7.20 -16.39 -1.24
N LEU A 356 6.37 -15.48 -1.73
CA LEU A 356 6.74 -14.08 -1.93
C LEU A 356 6.65 -13.32 -0.62
N ALA A 357 7.53 -12.34 -0.43
CA ALA A 357 7.54 -11.49 0.76
C ALA A 357 7.81 -10.03 0.39
N PHE A 358 6.96 -9.15 0.90
CA PHE A 358 6.94 -7.72 0.65
C PHE A 358 6.86 -6.94 1.96
N SER A 359 7.38 -5.70 1.98
CA SER A 359 7.28 -4.78 3.11
C SER A 359 7.42 -3.33 2.63
N CYS A 360 6.93 -2.38 3.40
CA CYS A 360 7.21 -0.94 3.26
C CYS A 360 6.83 -0.38 1.89
N ASN A 361 5.54 -0.35 1.63
CA ASN A 361 4.93 0.03 0.35
C ASN A 361 4.44 1.49 0.36
N TRP A 362 5.30 2.43 -0.02
CA TRP A 362 4.92 3.83 -0.20
C TRP A 362 4.29 4.08 -1.59
N ASP A 363 3.64 5.24 -1.76
CA ASP A 363 2.90 5.58 -2.98
C ASP A 363 3.76 5.94 -4.20
N LEU A 364 5.07 6.04 -4.04
CA LEU A 364 5.99 6.45 -5.12
C LEU A 364 5.97 5.50 -6.32
N GLY A 365 5.75 4.22 -6.08
CA GLY A 365 5.67 3.17 -7.11
C GLY A 365 4.26 2.91 -7.63
N PHE A 366 3.22 3.47 -7.00
CA PHE A 366 1.83 3.21 -7.37
C PHE A 366 1.55 3.47 -8.86
N PRO A 367 0.86 2.58 -9.57
CA PRO A 367 0.08 1.42 -9.13
C PRO A 367 0.86 0.10 -8.99
N ASP A 368 2.18 0.10 -8.88
CA ASP A 368 3.06 -1.07 -8.64
C ASP A 368 2.99 -2.17 -9.71
N THR A 369 2.49 -1.85 -10.90
CA THR A 369 2.27 -2.81 -11.98
C THR A 369 3.54 -3.59 -12.34
N GLU A 370 4.69 -2.90 -12.36
CA GLU A 370 5.99 -3.51 -12.67
C GLU A 370 6.35 -4.63 -11.68
N VAL A 371 6.26 -4.34 -10.37
CA VAL A 371 6.60 -5.32 -9.34
C VAL A 371 5.59 -6.45 -9.26
N VAL A 372 4.30 -6.17 -9.43
CA VAL A 372 3.26 -7.20 -9.44
C VAL A 372 3.43 -8.15 -10.62
N GLN A 373 3.70 -7.63 -11.82
CA GLN A 373 3.98 -8.45 -12.99
C GLN A 373 5.23 -9.31 -12.84
N ASN A 374 6.30 -8.78 -12.22
CA ASN A 374 7.51 -9.55 -11.94
C ASN A 374 7.25 -10.62 -10.88
N ALA A 375 6.53 -10.29 -9.82
CA ALA A 375 6.16 -11.23 -8.76
C ALA A 375 5.31 -12.41 -9.30
N LEU A 376 4.34 -12.14 -10.17
CA LEU A 376 3.49 -13.18 -10.78
C LEU A 376 4.27 -14.21 -11.60
N LYS A 377 5.42 -13.84 -12.18
CA LYS A 377 6.27 -14.76 -12.97
C LYS A 377 6.93 -15.84 -12.10
N HIS A 378 7.02 -15.65 -10.79
CA HIS A 378 7.58 -16.64 -9.88
C HIS A 378 6.62 -17.79 -9.56
N GLU A 379 5.32 -17.64 -9.87
CA GLU A 379 4.30 -18.66 -9.60
C GLU A 379 4.32 -19.12 -8.14
N ALA A 380 4.34 -18.16 -7.23
CA ALA A 380 4.40 -18.43 -5.80
C ALA A 380 3.13 -19.13 -5.29
N ASP A 381 3.29 -19.95 -4.25
CA ASP A 381 2.21 -20.68 -3.59
C ASP A 381 1.54 -19.86 -2.49
N MET A 382 2.23 -18.85 -1.97
CA MET A 382 1.73 -17.96 -0.89
C MET A 382 2.44 -16.60 -0.91
N VAL A 383 1.86 -15.63 -0.22
CA VAL A 383 2.40 -14.26 -0.13
C VAL A 383 2.39 -13.75 1.30
N PHE A 384 3.45 -13.06 1.70
CA PHE A 384 3.56 -12.32 2.95
C PHE A 384 3.71 -10.83 2.68
N PHE A 385 2.90 -10.02 3.37
CA PHE A 385 3.08 -8.58 3.51
C PHE A 385 3.43 -8.30 4.97
N LEU A 386 4.67 -7.86 5.18
CA LEU A 386 5.34 -7.84 6.48
C LEU A 386 5.34 -6.45 7.13
N GLY A 387 4.24 -5.74 6.97
CA GLY A 387 4.05 -4.41 7.52
C GLY A 387 4.23 -3.28 6.51
N ASP A 388 3.71 -2.11 6.88
CA ASP A 388 3.69 -0.88 6.06
C ASP A 388 3.07 -1.10 4.68
N GLN A 389 1.84 -1.60 4.68
CA GLN A 389 1.08 -1.78 3.42
C GLN A 389 0.86 -0.45 2.71
N PHE A 390 0.91 0.62 3.46
CA PHE A 390 0.93 2.02 3.01
C PHE A 390 1.49 2.91 4.14
N TYR A 391 1.78 4.16 3.81
CA TYR A 391 2.20 5.18 4.76
C TYR A 391 1.07 6.18 4.99
N GLU A 392 0.97 6.73 6.19
CA GLU A 392 -0.07 7.71 6.55
C GLU A 392 0.01 8.98 5.71
N SER A 393 1.20 9.29 5.14
CA SER A 393 1.43 10.43 4.25
C SER A 393 1.04 10.20 2.78
N ASN A 394 0.60 8.98 2.41
CA ASN A 394 0.23 8.65 1.02
C ASN A 394 -0.78 9.67 0.46
N GLY A 395 -0.50 10.18 -0.74
CA GLY A 395 -1.30 11.19 -1.44
C GLY A 395 -0.90 12.62 -1.12
N ARG A 396 0.03 12.87 -0.20
CA ARG A 396 0.62 14.19 0.14
C ARG A 396 -0.34 15.24 0.69
N PHE A 397 -1.44 14.80 1.30
CA PHE A 397 -2.43 15.69 1.93
C PHE A 397 -2.29 15.72 3.46
N GLY A 398 -1.18 15.23 4.00
CA GLY A 398 -1.02 15.03 5.43
C GLY A 398 -1.82 13.83 5.95
N VAL A 399 -1.90 13.74 7.25
CA VAL A 399 -2.59 12.65 7.96
C VAL A 399 -3.91 13.17 8.50
N GLN A 400 -5.01 12.48 8.18
CA GLN A 400 -6.33 12.80 8.72
C GLN A 400 -6.59 11.93 9.96
N THR A 401 -6.57 12.55 11.13
CA THR A 401 -6.83 11.84 12.40
C THR A 401 -8.15 12.19 13.06
N ASP A 402 -8.78 13.28 12.64
CA ASP A 402 -10.03 13.83 13.19
C ASP A 402 -10.84 14.55 12.10
N PRO A 403 -12.18 14.48 12.12
CA PRO A 403 -13.02 13.61 12.94
C PRO A 403 -12.86 12.12 12.56
N LEU A 404 -13.21 11.21 13.48
CA LEU A 404 -12.97 9.77 13.34
C LEU A 404 -13.52 9.16 12.03
N GLU A 405 -14.65 9.65 11.55
CA GLU A 405 -15.24 9.22 10.28
C GLU A 405 -14.32 9.54 9.10
N LYS A 406 -13.81 10.77 9.02
CA LYS A 406 -12.87 11.19 7.97
C LYS A 406 -11.52 10.46 8.09
N ALA A 407 -11.03 10.25 9.31
CA ALA A 407 -9.83 9.45 9.57
C ALA A 407 -9.99 8.00 9.11
N THR A 408 -11.17 7.41 9.29
CA THR A 408 -11.51 6.07 8.81
C THR A 408 -11.49 6.01 7.27
N LEU A 409 -12.08 6.99 6.59
CA LEU A 409 -12.08 7.06 5.13
C LEU A 409 -10.68 7.34 4.57
N ASP A 410 -9.88 8.14 5.26
CA ASP A 410 -8.47 8.39 4.91
C ASP A 410 -7.61 7.12 4.99
N TYR A 411 -7.82 6.29 6.03
CA TYR A 411 -7.23 4.97 6.12
C TYR A 411 -7.69 4.07 4.97
N LEU A 412 -9.00 3.95 4.79
CA LEU A 412 -9.59 3.04 3.80
C LEU A 412 -9.15 3.37 2.37
N ARG A 413 -9.02 4.66 1.98
CA ARG A 413 -8.54 5.00 0.65
C ARG A 413 -7.13 4.49 0.37
N LYS A 414 -6.23 4.50 1.36
CA LYS A 414 -4.86 3.98 1.26
C LYS A 414 -4.85 2.46 1.22
N TRP A 415 -5.67 1.83 2.06
CA TRP A 415 -5.85 0.38 2.08
C TRP A 415 -6.46 -0.14 0.77
N TYR A 416 -7.44 0.58 0.18
CA TYR A 416 -8.00 0.25 -1.13
C TYR A 416 -6.95 0.38 -2.24
N GLN A 417 -6.13 1.42 -2.21
CA GLN A 417 -5.02 1.60 -3.14
C GLN A 417 -4.06 0.42 -3.11
N PHE A 418 -3.61 0.03 -1.92
CA PHE A 418 -2.76 -1.15 -1.73
C PHE A 418 -3.41 -2.41 -2.29
N GLY A 419 -4.59 -2.76 -1.81
CA GLY A 419 -5.23 -4.01 -2.22
C GLY A 419 -5.63 -4.04 -3.69
N TRP A 420 -5.98 -2.90 -4.29
CA TRP A 420 -6.25 -2.81 -5.72
C TRP A 420 -5.00 -3.04 -6.56
N SER A 421 -3.83 -2.53 -6.12
CA SER A 421 -2.55 -2.76 -6.80
C SER A 421 -2.17 -4.23 -6.82
N TYR A 422 -2.37 -4.95 -5.71
CA TYR A 422 -1.95 -6.35 -5.55
C TYR A 422 -3.09 -7.37 -5.77
N ARG A 423 -4.28 -6.95 -6.22
CA ARG A 423 -5.47 -7.79 -6.38
C ARG A 423 -5.25 -9.05 -7.23
N ASP A 424 -4.34 -9.01 -8.20
CA ASP A 424 -4.03 -10.15 -9.07
C ASP A 424 -3.20 -11.24 -8.37
N LEU A 425 -2.43 -10.89 -7.35
CA LEU A 425 -1.82 -11.86 -6.44
C LEU A 425 -2.88 -12.44 -5.49
N PHE A 426 -3.68 -11.60 -4.85
CA PHE A 426 -4.65 -12.01 -3.84
C PHE A 426 -5.70 -12.97 -4.36
N ARG A 427 -6.12 -12.85 -5.62
CA ARG A 427 -7.10 -13.76 -6.21
C ARG A 427 -6.59 -15.17 -6.47
N ARG A 428 -5.27 -15.44 -6.34
CA ARG A 428 -4.64 -16.70 -6.75
C ARG A 428 -4.05 -17.51 -5.62
N VAL A 429 -3.54 -16.86 -4.57
CA VAL A 429 -2.79 -17.51 -3.50
C VAL A 429 -3.21 -17.00 -2.13
N PRO A 430 -3.09 -17.82 -1.08
CA PRO A 430 -3.31 -17.36 0.29
C PRO A 430 -2.25 -16.35 0.70
N MET A 431 -2.61 -15.46 1.60
CA MET A 431 -1.71 -14.41 2.05
C MET A 431 -1.80 -14.15 3.55
N ILE A 432 -0.71 -13.63 4.08
CA ILE A 432 -0.61 -13.05 5.43
C ILE A 432 -0.28 -11.57 5.28
N ALA A 433 -0.98 -10.71 6.00
CA ALA A 433 -0.66 -9.29 6.14
C ALA A 433 -0.48 -8.96 7.62
N LEU A 434 0.66 -8.35 7.97
CA LEU A 434 0.97 -7.91 9.32
C LEU A 434 0.84 -6.39 9.37
N PRO A 435 -0.05 -5.81 10.18
CA PRO A 435 -0.01 -4.37 10.42
C PRO A 435 1.27 -4.00 11.17
N ASP A 436 1.94 -2.92 10.72
CA ASP A 436 3.08 -2.34 11.40
C ASP A 436 2.77 -0.89 11.84
N ASP A 437 3.77 -0.08 12.14
CA ASP A 437 3.61 1.25 12.72
C ASP A 437 2.89 2.22 11.77
N HIS A 438 3.29 2.34 10.51
CA HIS A 438 2.65 3.25 9.55
C HIS A 438 1.21 2.86 9.24
N ASP A 439 0.87 1.55 9.25
CA ASP A 439 -0.50 1.07 9.15
C ASP A 439 -1.38 1.56 10.31
N MET A 440 -0.77 1.88 11.45
CA MET A 440 -1.43 2.39 12.67
C MET A 440 -1.26 3.91 12.87
N TYR A 441 -0.78 4.62 11.85
CA TYR A 441 -0.54 6.07 11.88
C TYR A 441 0.51 6.48 12.93
N HIS A 442 1.59 5.71 12.98
CA HIS A 442 2.79 5.99 13.75
C HIS A 442 4.01 6.02 12.83
N GLY A 443 5.02 6.78 13.18
CA GLY A 443 6.35 6.69 12.54
C GLY A 443 7.21 5.59 13.13
N ASN A 444 6.99 5.26 14.43
CA ASN A 444 7.43 4.07 15.16
C ASN A 444 6.36 3.73 16.19
N ILE A 445 6.16 2.47 16.51
CA ILE A 445 5.14 2.07 17.48
C ILE A 445 5.69 1.18 18.59
N TRP A 446 5.47 1.59 19.82
CA TRP A 446 5.66 0.80 21.03
C TRP A 446 4.30 0.66 21.71
N GLY A 447 3.58 -0.41 21.38
CA GLY A 447 2.17 -0.57 21.75
C GLY A 447 1.90 -0.71 23.26
N SER A 448 2.94 -0.97 24.07
CA SER A 448 2.90 -1.01 25.55
C SER A 448 1.72 -1.82 26.12
N GLY A 449 1.30 -2.90 25.42
CA GLY A 449 0.17 -3.74 25.80
C GLY A 449 -1.19 -3.14 25.45
N GLY A 450 -1.27 -2.27 24.45
CA GLY A 450 -2.51 -1.72 23.92
C GLY A 450 -3.02 -0.48 24.65
N ARG A 451 -2.19 0.23 25.41
CA ARG A 451 -2.59 1.49 26.06
C ARG A 451 -2.76 2.63 25.05
N ALA A 452 -3.41 3.72 25.44
CA ALA A 452 -3.39 4.97 24.69
C ALA A 452 -2.09 5.74 24.95
N THR A 453 -1.63 6.53 23.97
CA THR A 453 -0.56 7.51 24.17
C THR A 453 -1.01 8.63 25.11
N ILE A 454 -0.09 9.49 25.53
CA ILE A 454 -0.45 10.72 26.26
C ILE A 454 -1.41 11.58 25.42
N ALA A 455 -2.36 12.25 26.07
CA ALA A 455 -3.40 13.01 25.38
C ALA A 455 -2.91 14.34 24.81
N VAL A 456 -1.86 14.93 25.38
CA VAL A 456 -1.32 16.25 25.04
C VAL A 456 0.17 16.14 24.80
N GLY A 457 0.65 16.79 23.73
CA GLY A 457 2.05 16.79 23.32
C GLY A 457 2.17 16.92 21.80
N THR A 458 3.38 17.09 21.32
CA THR A 458 3.69 16.99 19.89
C THR A 458 3.43 15.58 19.39
N ASP A 459 3.41 15.37 18.08
CA ASP A 459 3.20 14.03 17.52
C ASP A 459 4.31 13.07 17.95
N ASP A 460 5.57 13.53 17.99
CA ASP A 460 6.71 12.73 18.45
C ASP A 460 6.63 12.41 19.95
N GLU A 461 6.25 13.37 20.81
CA GLU A 461 6.09 13.11 22.24
C GLU A 461 4.99 12.10 22.52
N ARG A 462 3.88 12.19 21.79
CA ARG A 462 2.80 11.22 21.87
C ARG A 462 3.26 9.85 21.41
N GLN A 463 3.94 9.75 20.30
CA GLN A 463 4.52 8.50 19.77
C GLN A 463 5.45 7.85 20.81
N ASP A 464 6.45 8.58 21.27
CA ASP A 464 7.50 8.06 22.16
C ASP A 464 6.99 7.73 23.56
N SER A 465 5.83 8.29 23.96
CA SER A 465 5.18 7.92 25.23
C SER A 465 4.66 6.47 25.23
N GLY A 466 4.58 5.83 24.07
CA GLY A 466 4.07 4.46 23.89
C GLY A 466 2.55 4.36 23.95
N GLY A 467 2.03 3.28 23.35
CA GLY A 467 0.62 3.06 23.13
C GLY A 467 0.17 3.52 21.75
N TYR A 468 -1.13 3.67 21.55
CA TYR A 468 -1.74 4.02 20.27
C TYR A 468 -2.21 5.48 20.26
N LYS A 469 -1.84 6.25 19.23
CA LYS A 469 -2.31 7.62 18.98
C LYS A 469 -3.80 7.67 18.60
N MET A 470 -4.24 6.69 17.81
CA MET A 470 -5.63 6.60 17.35
C MET A 470 -6.52 5.89 18.37
N PRO A 471 -7.82 6.21 18.43
CA PRO A 471 -8.78 5.54 19.33
C PRO A 471 -8.83 4.03 19.07
N SER A 472 -9.04 3.22 20.10
CA SER A 472 -9.02 1.75 20.03
C SER A 472 -10.02 1.16 19.02
N GLY A 473 -11.17 1.80 18.81
CA GLY A 473 -12.14 1.41 17.79
C GLY A 473 -11.57 1.53 16.38
N TRP A 474 -10.78 2.57 16.10
CA TRP A 474 -10.08 2.77 14.84
C TRP A 474 -8.92 1.76 14.69
N VAL A 475 -8.14 1.52 15.74
CA VAL A 475 -7.07 0.50 15.75
C VAL A 475 -7.62 -0.89 15.43
N ASN A 476 -8.76 -1.25 16.04
CA ASN A 476 -9.45 -2.50 15.74
C ASN A 476 -9.95 -2.54 14.28
N MET A 477 -10.46 -1.43 13.76
CA MET A 477 -10.89 -1.32 12.36
C MET A 477 -9.70 -1.58 11.41
N ALA A 478 -8.55 -0.93 11.63
CA ALA A 478 -7.33 -1.14 10.86
C ALA A 478 -6.86 -2.60 10.94
N GLN A 479 -6.84 -3.17 12.14
CA GLN A 479 -6.48 -4.58 12.31
C GLN A 479 -7.45 -5.53 11.58
N ILE A 480 -8.78 -5.29 11.64
CA ILE A 480 -9.79 -6.11 10.97
C ILE A 480 -9.56 -6.12 9.45
N THR A 481 -9.24 -4.98 8.82
CA THR A 481 -8.99 -4.92 7.37
C THR A 481 -7.84 -5.81 6.95
N GLN A 482 -6.79 -5.90 7.76
CA GLN A 482 -5.55 -6.58 7.43
C GLN A 482 -5.50 -8.05 7.87
N THR A 483 -6.17 -8.41 8.99
CA THR A 483 -5.95 -9.72 9.63
C THR A 483 -7.18 -10.61 9.74
N SER A 484 -8.38 -10.15 9.36
CA SER A 484 -9.62 -10.93 9.56
C SER A 484 -9.65 -12.26 8.80
N HIS A 485 -8.88 -12.41 7.73
CA HIS A 485 -8.72 -13.64 6.95
C HIS A 485 -7.66 -14.60 7.53
N MET A 486 -6.83 -14.15 8.47
CA MET A 486 -5.78 -14.98 9.09
C MET A 486 -6.36 -16.07 9.98
N PRO A 487 -5.61 -17.13 10.31
CA PRO A 487 -6.03 -18.10 11.29
C PRO A 487 -6.41 -17.47 12.63
N VAL A 488 -7.20 -18.17 13.43
CA VAL A 488 -7.62 -17.64 14.74
C VAL A 488 -6.40 -17.43 15.63
N PRO A 489 -6.32 -16.30 16.37
CA PRO A 489 -5.24 -16.04 17.31
C PRO A 489 -5.09 -17.16 18.33
N PHE A 490 -3.86 -17.45 18.77
CA PHE A 490 -3.57 -18.46 19.78
C PHE A 490 -4.33 -18.19 21.10
N ASP A 491 -4.30 -16.96 21.57
CA ASP A 491 -5.14 -16.49 22.65
C ASP A 491 -5.87 -15.21 22.19
N PRO A 492 -7.18 -15.30 21.87
CA PRO A 492 -7.93 -14.19 21.29
C PRO A 492 -8.32 -13.11 22.29
N THR A 493 -7.94 -13.24 23.57
CA THR A 493 -8.25 -12.23 24.58
C THR A 493 -7.69 -10.87 24.21
N PRO A 494 -8.51 -9.81 24.12
CA PRO A 494 -8.02 -8.48 23.80
C PRO A 494 -6.99 -7.97 24.82
N VAL A 495 -6.12 -7.05 24.38
CA VAL A 495 -5.24 -6.27 25.26
C VAL A 495 -5.97 -5.05 25.82
N GLN A 496 -5.23 -4.12 26.43
CA GLN A 496 -5.84 -2.89 27.00
C GLN A 496 -6.73 -2.18 25.97
N GLN A 497 -7.71 -1.43 26.43
CA GLN A 497 -8.73 -0.72 25.65
C GLN A 497 -9.60 -1.63 24.76
N GLY A 498 -9.55 -2.94 24.91
CA GLY A 498 -10.26 -3.89 24.06
C GLY A 498 -9.67 -4.02 22.65
N ILE A 499 -8.38 -3.69 22.46
CA ILE A 499 -7.68 -3.90 21.20
C ILE A 499 -7.44 -5.40 20.99
N GLY A 500 -7.85 -5.92 19.84
CA GLY A 500 -7.67 -7.32 19.43
C GLY A 500 -6.20 -7.71 19.23
N VAL A 501 -5.97 -9.01 19.07
CA VAL A 501 -4.67 -9.60 18.78
C VAL A 501 -4.75 -10.49 17.56
N PHE A 502 -3.61 -10.74 16.88
CA PHE A 502 -3.57 -11.60 15.69
C PHE A 502 -2.43 -12.63 15.70
N TYR A 503 -1.58 -12.67 16.72
CA TYR A 503 -0.51 -13.67 16.77
C TYR A 503 -1.06 -15.10 16.76
N THR A 504 -0.54 -15.91 15.83
CA THR A 504 -1.10 -17.22 15.51
C THR A 504 -0.08 -18.12 14.84
N ARG A 505 -0.42 -19.40 14.67
CA ARG A 505 0.28 -20.29 13.76
C ARG A 505 -0.48 -20.46 12.46
N TRP A 506 0.25 -20.61 11.38
CA TRP A 506 -0.29 -20.98 10.08
C TRP A 506 0.53 -22.10 9.48
N GLU A 507 -0.14 -23.16 9.07
CA GLU A 507 0.47 -24.31 8.42
C GLU A 507 -0.04 -24.39 6.99
N TYR A 508 0.88 -24.35 6.03
CA TYR A 508 0.55 -24.39 4.62
C TYR A 508 1.74 -24.93 3.81
N GLY A 509 1.48 -25.79 2.83
CA GLY A 509 2.50 -26.42 2.03
C GLY A 509 3.49 -27.32 2.79
N GLY A 510 3.20 -27.71 4.03
CA GLY A 510 4.12 -28.48 4.89
C GLY A 510 5.17 -27.59 5.59
N VAL A 511 5.00 -26.28 5.60
CA VAL A 511 5.77 -25.30 6.38
C VAL A 511 4.92 -24.80 7.53
N SER A 512 5.51 -24.64 8.70
CA SER A 512 4.86 -24.07 9.88
C SER A 512 5.36 -22.67 10.13
N PHE A 513 4.44 -21.72 10.10
CA PHE A 513 4.72 -20.30 10.33
C PHE A 513 4.21 -19.90 11.72
N GLY A 514 5.12 -19.41 12.58
CA GLY A 514 4.78 -18.76 13.84
C GLY A 514 4.74 -17.25 13.64
N ILE A 515 3.55 -16.68 13.67
CA ILE A 515 3.32 -15.24 13.40
C ILE A 515 3.20 -14.52 14.73
N ILE A 516 4.02 -13.49 14.96
CA ILE A 516 4.04 -12.72 16.21
C ILE A 516 3.71 -11.24 15.97
N GLU A 517 3.27 -10.58 17.04
CA GLU A 517 3.03 -9.13 17.10
C GLU A 517 4.13 -8.47 17.93
N ASP A 518 5.23 -8.14 17.30
CA ASP A 518 6.42 -7.61 17.95
C ASP A 518 6.30 -6.12 18.36
N ARG A 519 5.29 -5.40 17.84
CA ARG A 519 5.01 -4.00 18.20
C ARG A 519 4.05 -3.85 19.38
N LYS A 520 2.96 -4.60 19.40
CA LYS A 520 1.81 -4.40 20.33
C LYS A 520 2.19 -4.45 21.82
N PHE A 521 3.11 -5.34 22.19
CA PHE A 521 3.48 -5.56 23.59
C PHE A 521 4.77 -4.84 24.00
N LYS A 522 5.53 -4.32 23.04
CA LYS A 522 6.84 -3.71 23.24
C LYS A 522 6.74 -2.45 24.10
N SER A 523 7.66 -2.33 25.07
CA SER A 523 7.74 -1.15 25.93
C SER A 523 8.29 0.06 25.19
N ALA A 524 7.74 1.24 25.45
CA ALA A 524 8.28 2.48 24.92
C ALA A 524 9.62 2.85 25.55
N PRO A 525 10.58 3.39 24.79
CA PRO A 525 11.85 3.88 25.34
C PRO A 525 11.68 4.92 26.44
N GLN A 526 10.71 5.82 26.32
CA GLN A 526 10.42 6.84 27.36
C GLN A 526 9.96 6.27 28.70
N ASP A 527 9.29 5.10 28.70
CA ASP A 527 8.87 4.45 29.94
C ASP A 527 10.03 3.80 30.69
N ILE A 528 11.11 3.45 29.97
CA ILE A 528 12.19 2.59 30.46
C ILE A 528 13.46 3.36 30.69
N LEU A 529 13.80 4.29 29.79
CA LEU A 529 15.04 5.07 29.89
C LEU A 529 14.87 6.22 30.89
N PRO A 530 15.92 6.54 31.65
CA PRO A 530 15.87 7.70 32.52
C PRO A 530 15.82 9.00 31.71
N PRO A 531 15.22 10.09 32.25
CA PRO A 531 15.02 11.35 31.53
C PRO A 531 16.30 11.96 30.93
N GLU A 532 17.46 11.74 31.54
CA GLU A 532 18.75 12.22 31.05
C GLU A 532 19.17 11.57 29.71
N ALA A 533 18.61 10.41 29.36
CA ALA A 533 18.87 9.79 28.05
C ALA A 533 18.20 10.59 26.91
N ARG A 534 17.10 11.29 27.18
CA ARG A 534 16.31 12.03 26.19
C ARG A 534 15.98 11.18 24.95
N PRO A 535 15.24 10.07 25.12
CA PRO A 535 14.85 9.26 23.96
C PRO A 535 13.91 10.06 23.03
N LEU A 536 14.17 9.99 21.73
CA LEU A 536 13.33 10.55 20.69
C LEU A 536 13.36 9.63 19.48
N ASN A 537 12.19 9.24 18.99
CA ASN A 537 12.04 8.38 17.82
C ASN A 537 12.90 7.11 17.85
N GLY A 538 12.99 6.47 19.03
CA GLY A 538 13.81 5.27 19.23
C GLY A 538 15.30 5.50 19.44
N PHE A 539 15.79 6.74 19.42
CA PHE A 539 17.20 7.08 19.58
C PHE A 539 17.47 7.85 20.87
N VAL A 540 18.63 7.61 21.47
CA VAL A 540 19.14 8.41 22.61
C VAL A 540 19.78 9.69 22.08
N GLN A 541 19.17 10.85 22.38
CA GLN A 541 19.62 12.15 21.90
C GLN A 541 20.78 12.74 22.74
N ASN A 542 20.91 12.34 24.00
CA ASN A 542 22.01 12.83 24.82
C ASN A 542 23.34 12.14 24.45
N PRO A 543 24.36 12.86 23.89
CA PRO A 543 25.60 12.26 23.49
C PRO A 543 26.45 11.78 24.70
N ASP A 544 26.24 12.37 25.89
CA ASP A 544 26.98 12.06 27.11
C ASP A 544 26.36 10.89 27.89
N TYR A 545 25.18 10.40 27.48
CA TYR A 545 24.56 9.26 28.13
C TYR A 545 25.32 7.97 27.84
N ASP A 546 25.62 7.23 28.89
CA ASP A 546 26.29 5.90 28.79
C ASP A 546 25.28 4.89 28.18
N ARG A 547 25.34 4.76 26.87
CA ARG A 547 24.42 3.91 26.07
C ARG A 547 24.57 2.40 26.38
N SER A 548 25.61 1.98 27.10
CA SER A 548 25.75 0.59 27.56
C SER A 548 24.71 0.24 28.62
N LYS A 549 24.24 1.23 29.39
CA LYS A 549 23.20 1.05 30.42
C LYS A 549 21.83 0.69 29.86
N VAL A 550 21.56 0.94 28.57
CA VAL A 550 20.30 0.58 27.90
C VAL A 550 20.08 -0.93 27.95
N LYS A 551 21.13 -1.74 28.00
CA LYS A 551 21.06 -3.20 28.03
C LYS A 551 20.46 -3.78 29.32
N ALA A 552 20.70 -3.14 30.46
CA ALA A 552 20.37 -3.66 31.78
C ALA A 552 18.95 -3.30 32.27
N LEU A 553 18.13 -2.68 31.42
CA LEU A 553 16.81 -2.18 31.81
C LEU A 553 15.75 -3.27 31.65
N GLU A 554 14.79 -3.30 32.60
CA GLU A 554 13.61 -4.13 32.51
C GLU A 554 12.63 -3.51 31.50
N ALA A 555 12.35 -4.24 30.45
CA ALA A 555 11.40 -3.85 29.40
C ALA A 555 10.67 -5.08 28.89
N ARG A 556 9.61 -4.87 28.13
CA ARG A 556 8.88 -5.95 27.43
C ARG A 556 9.13 -5.88 25.93
N LEU A 557 9.17 -7.05 25.27
CA LEU A 557 9.18 -7.18 23.83
C LEU A 557 7.90 -7.84 23.38
N LEU A 558 7.77 -9.17 23.51
CA LEU A 558 6.61 -9.92 23.07
C LEU A 558 5.53 -10.11 24.15
N GLY A 559 5.86 -9.87 25.43
CA GLY A 559 5.01 -10.21 26.55
C GLY A 559 4.88 -11.71 26.81
N GLU A 560 4.40 -12.09 28.00
CA GLU A 560 4.38 -13.53 28.40
C GLU A 560 3.43 -14.35 27.52
N ARG A 561 2.28 -13.82 27.09
CA ARG A 561 1.31 -14.53 26.24
C ARG A 561 1.91 -15.00 24.92
N GLN A 562 2.72 -14.18 24.26
CA GLN A 562 3.41 -14.60 23.03
C GLN A 562 4.60 -15.52 23.31
N MET A 563 5.25 -15.40 24.48
CA MET A 563 6.29 -16.34 24.89
C MET A 563 5.67 -17.74 25.13
N GLU A 564 4.48 -17.83 25.72
CA GLU A 564 3.71 -19.07 25.84
C GLU A 564 3.30 -19.63 24.48
N PHE A 565 2.85 -18.78 23.58
CA PHE A 565 2.55 -19.16 22.19
C PHE A 565 3.78 -19.75 21.50
N LEU A 566 4.91 -19.06 21.52
CA LEU A 566 6.14 -19.51 20.88
C LEU A 566 6.61 -20.86 21.45
N LYS A 567 6.51 -21.01 22.79
CA LYS A 567 6.82 -22.29 23.43
C LYS A 567 5.90 -23.40 22.96
N ALA A 568 4.58 -23.19 22.98
CA ALA A 568 3.60 -24.18 22.53
C ALA A 568 3.79 -24.53 21.04
N TRP A 569 4.03 -23.53 20.19
CA TRP A 569 4.26 -23.73 18.76
C TRP A 569 5.53 -24.53 18.48
N THR A 570 6.65 -24.18 19.12
CA THR A 570 7.94 -24.88 18.90
C THR A 570 7.93 -26.28 19.49
N ASP A 571 7.29 -26.49 20.64
CA ASP A 571 7.21 -27.83 21.27
C ASP A 571 6.28 -28.79 20.48
N ALA A 572 5.18 -28.29 19.91
CA ALA A 572 4.26 -29.08 19.09
C ALA A 572 4.90 -29.61 17.80
N ARG A 573 5.96 -28.97 17.31
CA ARG A 573 6.63 -29.33 16.04
C ARG A 573 7.98 -30.03 16.21
N ALA A 574 8.43 -30.24 17.44
CA ALA A 574 9.75 -30.80 17.71
C ALA A 574 9.95 -32.21 17.09
N GLU A 575 8.86 -32.95 16.87
CA GLU A 575 8.88 -34.33 16.35
C GLU A 575 8.41 -34.43 14.88
N GLU A 576 7.93 -33.31 14.25
CA GLU A 576 7.37 -33.33 12.91
C GLU A 576 8.40 -32.93 11.85
N PRO A 577 8.46 -33.63 10.69
CA PRO A 577 9.27 -33.18 9.56
C PRO A 577 8.65 -31.92 8.92
N GLY A 578 9.44 -30.89 8.70
CA GLY A 578 8.99 -29.66 8.03
C GLY A 578 9.79 -28.46 8.45
N PHE A 579 9.72 -27.40 7.68
CA PHE A 579 10.38 -26.14 8.02
C PHE A 579 9.55 -25.36 9.04
N MET A 580 10.26 -24.65 9.93
CA MET A 580 9.69 -23.71 10.89
C MET A 580 10.17 -22.30 10.60
N VAL A 581 9.26 -21.39 10.36
CA VAL A 581 9.55 -19.98 10.04
C VAL A 581 8.85 -19.08 11.04
N LEU A 582 9.63 -18.28 11.77
CA LEU A 582 9.09 -17.19 12.56
C LEU A 582 8.81 -16.00 11.64
N VAL A 583 7.67 -15.32 11.81
CA VAL A 583 7.28 -14.16 10.99
C VAL A 583 6.93 -13.00 11.92
N SER A 584 7.56 -11.86 11.69
CA SER A 584 7.28 -10.60 12.40
C SER A 584 7.46 -9.39 11.49
N ALA A 585 7.16 -8.19 11.98
CA ALA A 585 7.49 -6.97 11.26
C ALA A 585 9.01 -6.72 11.25
N THR A 586 9.70 -6.83 12.39
CA THR A 586 11.05 -6.30 12.64
C THR A 586 12.06 -7.38 13.02
N PRO A 587 13.37 -7.30 12.58
CA PRO A 587 14.41 -8.26 12.97
C PRO A 587 14.89 -8.11 14.42
N PHE A 588 15.44 -9.18 15.00
CA PHE A 588 16.05 -9.19 16.33
C PHE A 588 17.51 -8.68 16.36
N CYS A 589 17.83 -7.71 15.50
CA CYS A 589 19.10 -6.98 15.47
C CYS A 589 18.89 -5.61 14.84
N CYS A 590 19.84 -4.69 15.09
CA CYS A 590 19.88 -3.39 14.43
C CYS A 590 20.95 -3.40 13.34
N LEU A 591 20.54 -3.64 12.08
CA LEU A 591 21.44 -3.65 10.93
C LEU A 591 21.39 -2.29 10.22
N GLN A 592 21.93 -1.27 10.86
CA GLN A 592 21.97 0.08 10.32
C GLN A 592 23.27 0.80 10.73
N THR A 593 23.80 1.60 9.80
CA THR A 593 24.87 2.54 10.07
C THR A 593 24.51 3.94 9.59
N LEU A 594 25.00 4.95 10.28
CA LEU A 594 24.81 6.37 9.95
C LEU A 594 26.15 7.10 10.07
N PRO A 595 26.30 8.26 9.40
CA PRO A 595 27.50 9.09 9.56
C PRO A 595 27.79 9.40 11.01
N LYS A 596 29.08 9.40 11.37
CA LYS A 596 29.55 9.66 12.73
C LYS A 596 28.98 10.94 13.32
N GLY A 597 28.47 10.84 14.55
CA GLY A 597 27.88 11.96 15.27
C GLY A 597 26.41 12.23 14.95
N THR A 598 25.77 11.42 14.10
CA THR A 598 24.32 11.47 13.87
C THR A 598 23.57 10.93 15.09
N THR A 599 22.53 11.63 15.54
CA THR A 599 21.76 11.28 16.74
C THR A 599 20.47 10.51 16.43
N ASN A 600 19.97 10.59 15.19
CA ASN A 600 18.79 9.88 14.69
C ASN A 600 18.95 9.57 13.20
N ASP A 601 17.94 9.02 12.57
CA ASP A 601 17.97 8.62 11.16
C ASP A 601 17.26 9.60 10.18
N ASP A 602 16.86 10.79 10.63
CA ASP A 602 16.22 11.83 9.79
C ASP A 602 17.06 12.23 8.58
N ILE A 603 18.37 12.05 8.64
CA ILE A 603 19.30 12.31 7.54
C ILE A 603 19.21 11.27 6.41
N THR A 604 18.62 10.09 6.67
CA THR A 604 18.65 8.94 5.76
C THR A 604 18.20 9.27 4.34
N PRO A 605 17.09 9.99 4.08
CA PRO A 605 16.69 10.33 2.72
C PRO A 605 17.67 11.22 1.94
N GLN A 606 18.50 12.00 2.64
CA GLN A 606 19.48 12.92 2.07
C GLN A 606 20.87 12.30 1.89
N LEU A 607 21.10 11.10 2.41
CA LEU A 607 22.38 10.43 2.27
C LEU A 607 22.73 10.15 0.82
N ALA A 608 23.97 10.42 0.45
CA ALA A 608 24.48 10.14 -0.89
C ALA A 608 24.43 8.64 -1.16
N VAL A 609 23.94 8.29 -2.35
CA VAL A 609 23.95 6.91 -2.84
C VAL A 609 25.26 6.66 -3.57
N PRO A 610 26.06 5.65 -3.15
CA PRO A 610 27.36 5.37 -3.74
C PRO A 610 27.25 4.68 -5.10
N GLU A 611 28.34 4.71 -5.86
CA GLU A 611 28.47 3.91 -7.07
C GLU A 611 28.55 2.40 -6.75
N PRO A 612 28.20 1.52 -7.71
CA PRO A 612 28.39 0.08 -7.53
C PRO A 612 29.86 -0.27 -7.14
N GLY A 613 30.00 -1.08 -6.10
CA GLY A 613 31.32 -1.52 -5.62
C GLY A 613 32.01 -0.57 -4.63
N GLU A 614 31.53 0.67 -4.44
CA GLU A 614 32.08 1.58 -3.46
C GLU A 614 31.72 1.17 -2.03
N TYR A 615 32.62 1.37 -1.09
CA TYR A 615 32.41 1.25 0.36
C TYR A 615 32.35 2.64 0.99
N VAL A 616 31.30 2.90 1.77
CA VAL A 616 31.17 4.20 2.46
C VAL A 616 31.91 4.14 3.78
N GLU A 617 32.89 5.03 3.94
CA GLU A 617 33.67 5.18 5.20
C GLU A 617 33.07 6.25 6.11
N GLY A 618 33.38 6.15 7.41
CA GLY A 618 32.98 7.16 8.40
C GLY A 618 31.59 6.97 9.02
N ASP A 619 30.90 5.88 8.68
CA ASP A 619 29.69 5.50 9.38
C ASP A 619 29.97 4.83 10.74
N GLU A 620 29.03 4.94 11.66
CA GLU A 620 29.00 4.27 12.97
C GLU A 620 27.73 3.44 13.11
N LEU A 621 27.78 2.41 13.96
CA LEU A 621 26.63 1.55 14.29
C LEU A 621 25.56 2.35 15.02
N THR A 622 24.32 2.24 14.59
CA THR A 622 23.19 2.88 15.25
C THR A 622 22.62 2.04 16.40
N ARG A 623 21.81 2.69 17.23
CA ARG A 623 21.04 2.06 18.31
C ARG A 623 19.57 2.45 18.18
N ASP A 624 18.98 2.02 17.11
CA ASP A 624 17.58 2.21 16.85
C ASP A 624 16.75 1.23 17.69
N MET A 625 16.09 1.74 18.73
CA MET A 625 15.26 0.93 19.65
C MET A 625 13.93 0.51 19.03
N ASP A 626 13.65 0.97 17.83
CA ASP A 626 12.51 0.46 17.06
C ASP A 626 12.74 -0.98 16.64
N THR A 627 13.98 -1.36 16.29
CA THR A 627 14.33 -2.76 16.00
C THR A 627 14.16 -3.66 17.22
N ASN A 628 13.89 -4.95 17.01
CA ASN A 628 13.86 -5.96 18.07
C ASN A 628 15.26 -6.38 18.57
N GLY A 629 16.32 -5.69 18.12
CA GLY A 629 17.61 -5.70 18.77
C GLY A 629 17.55 -5.16 20.21
N TRP A 630 16.54 -4.35 20.49
CA TRP A 630 16.18 -3.82 21.82
C TRP A 630 14.72 -4.20 22.17
N PRO A 631 14.43 -4.54 23.45
CA PRO A 631 15.30 -4.70 24.62
C PRO A 631 16.08 -6.03 24.57
N GLN A 632 17.40 -5.95 24.80
CA GLN A 632 18.30 -7.11 24.62
C GLN A 632 17.96 -8.29 25.52
N ILE A 633 17.58 -8.07 26.78
CA ILE A 633 17.22 -9.17 27.72
C ILE A 633 16.03 -9.94 27.18
N CYS A 634 15.00 -9.26 26.67
CA CYS A 634 13.82 -9.88 26.10
C CYS A 634 14.12 -10.55 24.76
N ARG A 635 14.90 -9.89 23.89
CA ARG A 635 15.43 -10.50 22.66
C ARG A 635 16.14 -11.83 22.96
N ASP A 636 17.05 -11.84 23.92
CA ASP A 636 17.81 -13.02 24.29
C ASP A 636 16.92 -14.14 24.84
N ARG A 637 15.84 -13.81 25.57
CA ARG A 637 14.82 -14.80 26.00
C ARG A 637 14.10 -15.44 24.79
N VAL A 638 13.72 -14.63 23.80
CA VAL A 638 13.09 -15.14 22.57
C VAL A 638 14.05 -16.06 21.83
N LEU A 639 15.30 -15.62 21.60
CA LEU A 639 16.29 -16.42 20.88
C LEU A 639 16.62 -17.73 21.59
N ARG A 640 16.71 -17.76 22.94
CA ARG A 640 16.87 -19.03 23.70
C ARG A 640 15.73 -20.01 23.47
N LEU A 641 14.50 -19.49 23.31
CA LEU A 641 13.33 -20.33 23.11
C LEU A 641 13.27 -20.95 21.71
N ILE A 642 13.63 -20.18 20.68
CA ILE A 642 13.54 -20.58 19.27
C ILE A 642 14.81 -21.22 18.71
N ARG A 643 15.95 -21.06 19.39
CA ARG A 643 17.25 -21.62 19.01
C ARG A 643 17.17 -23.13 18.80
N ASN A 644 17.75 -23.63 17.72
CA ASN A 644 17.73 -25.03 17.28
C ASN A 644 16.33 -25.58 16.93
N LYS A 645 15.26 -24.76 16.96
CA LYS A 645 13.90 -25.18 16.66
C LYS A 645 13.35 -24.49 15.41
N VAL A 646 13.69 -23.21 15.21
CA VAL A 646 13.25 -22.38 14.10
C VAL A 646 14.36 -22.29 13.06
N ASP A 647 14.04 -22.54 11.80
CA ASP A 647 15.01 -22.53 10.70
C ASP A 647 15.30 -21.10 10.21
N LEU A 648 14.27 -20.26 10.18
CA LEU A 648 14.34 -18.92 9.60
C LEU A 648 13.41 -17.95 10.34
N HIS A 649 13.85 -16.71 10.50
CA HIS A 649 13.01 -15.55 10.81
C HIS A 649 12.82 -14.72 9.55
N LEU A 650 11.59 -14.51 9.13
CA LEU A 650 11.19 -13.66 8.00
C LEU A 650 10.60 -12.35 8.52
N CYS A 651 11.14 -11.21 8.08
CA CYS A 651 10.68 -9.87 8.52
C CYS A 651 10.94 -8.79 7.48
N GLY A 652 10.44 -7.57 7.74
CA GLY A 652 10.55 -6.37 6.91
C GLY A 652 11.07 -5.15 7.67
N ASP A 653 10.33 -4.02 7.61
CA ASP A 653 10.51 -2.77 8.35
C ASP A 653 11.81 -2.00 8.07
N GLN A 654 12.96 -2.66 8.04
CA GLN A 654 14.28 -2.02 8.05
C GLN A 654 14.70 -1.40 6.70
N HIS A 655 13.92 -1.49 5.64
CA HIS A 655 14.20 -0.97 4.30
C HIS A 655 15.56 -1.41 3.70
N LEU A 656 16.22 -2.37 4.32
CA LEU A 656 17.48 -2.92 3.90
C LEU A 656 17.37 -4.44 3.81
N ALA A 657 17.34 -4.99 2.60
CA ALA A 657 17.39 -6.43 2.45
C ALA A 657 18.67 -6.99 3.05
N ALA A 658 18.55 -7.96 3.93
CA ALA A 658 19.70 -8.55 4.60
C ALA A 658 19.49 -10.02 4.95
N ILE A 659 20.58 -10.77 4.97
CA ILE A 659 20.64 -12.10 5.56
C ILE A 659 21.61 -12.05 6.71
N VAL A 660 21.08 -12.30 7.90
CA VAL A 660 21.81 -12.30 9.15
C VAL A 660 21.56 -13.61 9.87
N GLN A 661 22.57 -14.20 10.49
CA GLN A 661 22.36 -15.24 11.49
C GLN A 661 22.54 -14.63 12.87
N TYR A 662 21.56 -14.78 13.73
CA TYR A 662 21.64 -14.26 15.09
C TYR A 662 22.64 -15.02 15.91
N GLY A 663 23.28 -14.34 16.87
CA GLY A 663 24.13 -14.92 17.88
C GLY A 663 23.63 -14.56 19.27
N LEU A 664 23.68 -15.53 20.17
CA LEU A 664 23.32 -15.39 21.59
C LEU A 664 24.56 -15.55 22.46
N ASP A 665 25.06 -16.77 22.62
CA ASP A 665 26.27 -17.07 23.37
C ASP A 665 27.48 -17.02 22.46
N GLU A 666 27.35 -17.54 21.23
CA GLU A 666 28.33 -17.52 20.16
C GLU A 666 27.79 -16.88 18.90
N TYR A 667 28.64 -16.60 17.91
CA TYR A 667 28.21 -16.22 16.58
C TYR A 667 27.58 -17.41 15.85
N GLY A 668 26.45 -17.18 15.16
CA GLY A 668 25.82 -18.22 14.36
C GLY A 668 25.12 -19.35 15.14
N ASP A 669 24.83 -19.14 16.42
CA ASP A 669 24.22 -20.16 17.28
C ASP A 669 22.68 -20.03 17.39
N SER A 670 22.06 -19.20 16.59
CA SER A 670 20.63 -18.90 16.60
C SER A 670 20.09 -18.85 15.17
N PRO A 671 18.76 -18.74 14.94
CA PRO A 671 18.18 -18.81 13.60
C PRO A 671 18.74 -17.78 12.61
N PHE A 672 18.68 -18.13 11.33
CA PHE A 672 18.85 -17.15 10.25
C PHE A 672 17.67 -16.17 10.22
N CYS A 673 17.95 -14.95 9.76
CA CYS A 673 16.96 -13.93 9.50
C CYS A 673 17.08 -13.47 8.04
N PHE A 674 15.94 -13.41 7.37
CA PHE A 674 15.83 -12.72 6.10
C PHE A 674 14.93 -11.49 6.29
N THR A 675 15.55 -10.32 6.31
CA THR A 675 14.85 -9.05 6.20
C THR A 675 14.66 -8.73 4.73
N VAL A 676 13.41 -8.58 4.28
CA VAL A 676 13.13 -8.25 2.89
C VAL A 676 13.33 -6.75 2.62
N PRO A 677 13.60 -6.34 1.36
CA PRO A 677 13.75 -4.93 1.04
C PRO A 677 12.42 -4.19 1.11
N ALA A 678 12.48 -2.87 1.23
CA ALA A 678 11.31 -2.04 0.97
C ALA A 678 10.86 -2.16 -0.49
N LEU A 679 9.55 -2.22 -0.73
CA LEU A 679 8.98 -2.26 -2.08
C LEU A 679 9.28 -0.98 -2.88
N ASN A 680 9.09 0.18 -2.25
CA ASN A 680 9.20 1.48 -2.91
C ASN A 680 9.38 2.65 -1.91
N ASN A 681 9.75 2.38 -0.67
CA ASN A 681 10.05 3.42 0.31
C ASN A 681 11.38 4.11 -0.01
N ILE A 682 11.42 5.42 0.17
CA ILE A 682 12.59 6.26 -0.11
C ILE A 682 13.47 6.55 1.12
N TRP A 683 13.26 5.85 2.23
CA TRP A 683 14.05 5.93 3.46
C TRP A 683 15.04 4.75 3.54
N PRO A 684 16.10 4.72 2.68
CA PRO A 684 16.95 3.55 2.53
C PRO A 684 17.92 3.45 3.68
N ARG A 685 17.75 2.51 4.58
CA ARG A 685 18.78 2.17 5.54
C ARG A 685 20.00 1.56 4.82
N ARG A 686 21.17 1.62 5.43
CA ARG A 686 22.41 1.13 4.85
C ARG A 686 23.29 0.45 5.91
N TRP A 687 24.16 -0.44 5.45
CA TRP A 687 25.10 -1.18 6.29
C TRP A 687 26.51 -1.00 5.79
N TRP A 688 27.25 -0.03 6.37
CA TRP A 688 28.66 0.26 6.14
C TRP A 688 29.39 0.31 7.47
N PRO A 689 29.53 -0.86 8.17
CA PRO A 689 30.07 -0.90 9.52
C PRO A 689 31.56 -0.54 9.54
N PRO A 690 32.05 0.13 10.60
CA PRO A 690 33.49 0.36 10.78
C PRO A 690 34.17 -1.00 10.87
N LEU A 691 35.16 -1.23 10.00
CA LEU A 691 35.91 -2.46 9.96
C LEU A 691 37.05 -2.42 10.98
N ARG A 692 37.16 -3.47 11.79
CA ARG A 692 38.30 -3.64 12.71
C ARG A 692 39.51 -4.15 11.92
N PRO A 693 40.74 -3.91 12.38
CA PRO A 693 41.96 -4.40 11.70
C PRO A 693 42.01 -5.93 11.55
N ASP A 694 41.37 -6.65 12.46
CA ASP A 694 41.26 -8.12 12.48
C ASP A 694 39.98 -8.66 11.83
N HIS A 695 39.15 -7.78 11.28
CA HIS A 695 37.89 -8.19 10.61
C HIS A 695 38.17 -9.11 9.43
N LYS A 696 37.36 -10.16 9.30
CA LYS A 696 37.41 -11.10 8.20
C LYS A 696 36.03 -11.17 7.56
N ALA A 697 35.94 -10.65 6.36
CA ALA A 697 34.75 -10.86 5.53
C ALA A 697 34.59 -12.36 5.23
N LEU A 698 33.35 -12.77 4.95
CA LEU A 698 33.09 -14.13 4.46
C LEU A 698 33.80 -14.37 3.13
N PRO A 699 34.34 -15.61 2.89
CA PRO A 699 35.07 -15.90 1.66
C PRO A 699 34.26 -15.56 0.41
N GLY A 700 34.83 -14.74 -0.49
CA GLY A 700 34.19 -14.32 -1.74
C GLY A 700 32.99 -13.37 -1.58
N ARG A 701 32.82 -12.77 -0.41
CA ARG A 701 31.76 -11.81 -0.08
C ARG A 701 32.31 -10.39 0.16
N PRO A 702 31.46 -9.34 0.08
CA PRO A 702 31.86 -7.97 0.36
C PRO A 702 32.42 -7.78 1.79
N PRO A 703 33.23 -6.73 2.04
CA PRO A 703 33.88 -6.49 3.33
C PRO A 703 32.92 -6.23 4.49
N PHE A 704 31.68 -5.81 4.22
CA PHE A 704 30.64 -5.61 5.22
C PHE A 704 29.92 -6.92 5.67
N THR A 705 30.43 -8.09 5.29
CA THR A 705 29.95 -9.41 5.71
C THR A 705 30.86 -10.02 6.78
N GLY A 706 30.38 -11.05 7.50
CA GLY A 706 31.10 -11.71 8.58
C GLY A 706 30.51 -11.39 9.96
N ASP A 707 31.33 -11.60 11.00
CA ASP A 707 30.92 -11.46 12.38
C ASP A 707 30.97 -10.01 12.86
N PHE A 708 29.83 -9.51 13.30
CA PHE A 708 29.66 -8.17 13.85
C PHE A 708 28.88 -8.19 15.16
N ARG A 709 28.97 -7.10 15.88
CA ARG A 709 28.00 -6.73 16.90
C ARG A 709 27.23 -5.52 16.39
N ASP A 710 25.91 -5.53 16.57
CA ASP A 710 25.11 -4.34 16.30
C ASP A 710 25.39 -3.21 17.31
N GLY A 711 24.74 -2.06 17.13
CA GLY A 711 24.91 -0.92 18.01
C GLY A 711 24.57 -1.18 19.49
N PHE A 712 23.75 -2.18 19.78
CA PHE A 712 23.41 -2.62 21.13
C PHE A 712 24.42 -3.65 21.69
N GLY A 713 25.32 -4.15 20.86
CA GLY A 713 26.29 -5.18 21.21
C GLY A 713 25.79 -6.62 21.01
N ASN A 714 24.64 -6.81 20.37
CA ASN A 714 24.13 -8.14 20.00
C ASN A 714 25.03 -8.77 18.95
N ARG A 715 25.38 -10.08 19.12
CA ARG A 715 26.13 -10.80 18.11
C ARG A 715 25.27 -11.08 16.90
N MET A 716 25.87 -10.94 15.72
CA MET A 716 25.26 -11.32 14.45
C MET A 716 26.34 -11.63 13.41
N THR A 717 26.08 -12.62 12.56
CA THR A 717 26.89 -12.88 11.36
C THR A 717 26.12 -12.37 10.15
N VAL A 718 26.64 -11.39 9.44
CA VAL A 718 26.03 -10.79 8.24
C VAL A 718 26.50 -11.54 7.01
N TYR A 719 25.59 -12.15 6.27
CA TYR A 719 25.88 -12.90 5.05
C TYR A 719 25.68 -12.06 3.78
N ALA A 720 24.68 -11.19 3.78
CA ALA A 720 24.38 -10.29 2.67
C ALA A 720 23.66 -9.04 3.19
N ALA A 721 23.85 -7.91 2.51
CA ALA A 721 23.08 -6.68 2.69
C ALA A 721 22.99 -5.96 1.33
N ALA A 722 21.77 -5.69 0.87
CA ALA A 722 21.55 -4.98 -0.40
C ALA A 722 21.61 -3.46 -0.17
N ASN A 723 22.80 -2.94 0.06
CA ASN A 723 23.00 -1.51 0.26
C ASN A 723 22.50 -0.67 -0.93
N PRO A 724 21.95 0.54 -0.69
CA PRO A 724 21.60 1.49 -1.75
C PRO A 724 22.79 1.73 -2.68
N ARG A 725 22.54 1.73 -4.00
CA ARG A 725 23.55 1.95 -5.03
C ARG A 725 22.93 2.61 -6.24
N LYS A 726 23.69 3.43 -6.96
CA LYS A 726 23.24 3.98 -8.24
C LYS A 726 22.99 2.87 -9.24
N THR A 727 21.88 2.97 -9.96
CA THR A 727 21.42 1.97 -10.94
C THR A 727 21.40 2.50 -12.36
N GLU A 728 21.67 3.80 -12.57
CA GLU A 728 21.46 4.52 -13.83
C GLU A 728 20.00 4.47 -14.37
N ARG A 729 19.06 3.98 -13.55
CA ARG A 729 17.64 3.89 -13.88
C ARG A 729 16.90 5.13 -13.40
N GLN A 730 15.85 5.51 -14.15
CA GLN A 730 14.97 6.60 -13.76
C GLN A 730 13.57 6.06 -13.41
N PRO A 731 12.95 6.59 -12.37
CA PRO A 731 13.46 7.63 -11.46
C PRO A 731 14.48 7.08 -10.44
N ALA A 732 15.65 7.72 -10.36
CA ALA A 732 16.72 7.34 -9.41
C ALA A 732 16.21 7.25 -7.97
N LEU A 733 15.31 8.17 -7.57
CA LEU A 733 14.69 8.20 -6.25
C LEU A 733 13.99 6.87 -5.88
N LEU A 734 13.50 6.12 -6.85
CA LEU A 734 12.87 4.82 -6.62
C LEU A 734 13.86 3.66 -6.78
N TYR A 735 14.72 3.70 -7.79
CA TYR A 735 15.54 2.54 -8.14
C TYR A 735 16.90 2.48 -7.43
N ASP A 736 17.50 3.62 -7.08
CA ASP A 736 18.80 3.65 -6.40
C ASP A 736 18.73 3.32 -4.90
N ARG A 737 17.52 3.12 -4.38
CA ARG A 737 17.23 2.88 -2.96
C ARG A 737 17.15 1.40 -2.58
N SER A 738 17.64 0.52 -3.45
CA SER A 738 17.59 -0.95 -3.28
C SER A 738 16.17 -1.49 -3.03
N THR A 739 15.17 -0.85 -3.64
CA THR A 739 13.77 -1.27 -3.57
C THR A 739 13.56 -2.60 -4.29
N GLY A 740 12.73 -3.47 -3.71
CA GLY A 740 12.56 -4.80 -4.25
C GLY A 740 11.62 -5.69 -3.44
N TYR A 741 11.81 -6.99 -3.58
CA TYR A 741 11.01 -8.01 -2.89
C TYR A 741 11.79 -9.30 -2.65
N GLY A 742 11.32 -10.08 -1.67
CA GLY A 742 11.86 -11.37 -1.33
C GLY A 742 11.10 -12.53 -1.96
N LEU A 743 11.81 -13.65 -2.25
CA LEU A 743 11.22 -14.93 -2.60
C LEU A 743 11.94 -16.04 -1.83
N LEU A 744 11.18 -16.81 -1.07
CA LEU A 744 11.65 -18.00 -0.37
C LEU A 744 11.24 -19.23 -1.16
N GLU A 745 12.17 -20.16 -1.34
CA GLU A 745 11.89 -21.47 -1.92
C GLU A 745 12.25 -22.57 -0.91
N PHE A 746 11.27 -23.33 -0.51
CA PHE A 746 11.40 -24.42 0.46
C PHE A 746 11.60 -25.75 -0.29
N ASP A 747 12.84 -26.16 -0.47
CA ASP A 747 13.21 -27.44 -1.07
C ASP A 747 13.09 -28.56 -0.01
N LYS A 748 11.99 -29.29 -0.06
CA LYS A 748 11.68 -30.33 0.94
C LYS A 748 12.58 -31.54 0.82
N GLU A 749 13.00 -31.90 -0.39
CA GLU A 749 13.90 -33.03 -0.64
C GLU A 749 15.32 -32.70 -0.20
N GLY A 750 15.80 -31.51 -0.56
CA GLY A 750 17.11 -31.00 -0.18
C GLY A 750 17.19 -30.51 1.27
N GLN A 751 16.08 -30.46 2.01
CA GLN A 751 15.99 -29.93 3.38
C GLN A 751 16.67 -28.56 3.53
N ARG A 752 16.34 -27.64 2.64
CA ARG A 752 16.95 -26.31 2.59
C ARG A 752 15.94 -25.25 2.18
N ILE A 753 16.21 -24.03 2.60
CA ILE A 753 15.45 -22.83 2.19
C ILE A 753 16.37 -22.00 1.31
N ILE A 754 15.97 -21.71 0.09
CA ILE A 754 16.68 -20.82 -0.82
C ILE A 754 16.04 -19.44 -0.72
N LEU A 755 16.81 -18.48 -0.28
CA LEU A 755 16.42 -17.09 -0.10
C LEU A 755 16.86 -16.29 -1.33
N ASN A 756 15.90 -15.63 -1.97
CA ASN A 756 16.12 -14.81 -3.17
C ASN A 756 15.69 -13.38 -2.88
N CYS A 757 16.43 -12.41 -3.39
CA CYS A 757 16.10 -11.00 -3.31
C CYS A 757 16.22 -10.36 -4.69
N PHE A 758 15.14 -9.74 -5.15
CA PHE A 758 15.07 -9.14 -6.47
C PHE A 758 14.85 -7.64 -6.36
N PRO A 759 15.57 -6.82 -7.15
CA PRO A 759 15.14 -5.45 -7.39
C PRO A 759 13.71 -5.42 -7.95
N ARG A 760 12.93 -4.40 -7.62
CA ARG A 760 11.50 -4.33 -7.99
C ARG A 760 11.21 -4.45 -9.49
N TYR A 761 12.19 -4.09 -10.32
CA TYR A 761 12.12 -4.13 -11.78
C TYR A 761 12.64 -5.43 -12.41
N GLU A 762 13.01 -6.41 -11.56
CA GLU A 762 13.61 -7.67 -12.02
C GLU A 762 12.87 -8.89 -11.47
N HIS A 763 12.99 -10.02 -12.16
CA HIS A 763 12.52 -11.32 -11.70
C HIS A 763 13.53 -12.46 -11.98
N GLN A 764 14.67 -12.14 -12.58
CA GLN A 764 15.75 -13.09 -12.90
C GLN A 764 17.06 -12.67 -12.24
N GLN A 765 17.45 -11.41 -12.39
CA GLN A 765 18.66 -10.90 -11.78
C GLN A 765 18.42 -10.51 -10.33
N GLN A 766 19.19 -11.09 -9.44
CA GLN A 766 19.07 -10.87 -8.00
C GLN A 766 19.98 -9.75 -7.49
N CYS A 767 19.71 -9.26 -6.29
CA CYS A 767 20.60 -8.38 -5.55
C CYS A 767 21.94 -9.07 -5.25
N GLU A 768 23.01 -8.29 -5.07
CA GLU A 768 24.32 -8.80 -4.71
C GLU A 768 24.28 -9.59 -3.40
N GLY A 769 24.82 -10.80 -3.40
CA GLY A 769 24.81 -11.69 -2.24
C GLY A 769 23.71 -12.76 -2.25
N TRP A 770 22.76 -12.68 -3.16
CA TRP A 770 21.72 -13.68 -3.38
C TRP A 770 21.95 -14.48 -4.67
N PRO A 771 21.41 -15.72 -4.80
CA PRO A 771 20.64 -16.44 -3.80
C PRO A 771 21.49 -16.89 -2.60
N PHE A 772 20.84 -17.08 -1.45
CA PHE A 772 21.46 -17.63 -0.26
C PHE A 772 20.71 -18.89 0.19
N THR A 773 21.44 -19.90 0.64
CA THR A 773 20.85 -21.18 1.07
C THR A 773 21.01 -21.40 2.56
N VAL A 774 19.91 -21.59 3.25
CA VAL A 774 19.85 -22.05 4.63
C VAL A 774 19.62 -23.56 4.61
N VAL A 775 20.59 -24.32 5.09
CA VAL A 775 20.44 -25.76 5.25
C VAL A 775 19.83 -26.03 6.62
N ARG A 776 18.76 -26.80 6.66
CA ARG A 776 18.10 -27.18 7.90
C ARG A 776 19.06 -27.98 8.76
N GLN A 777 19.33 -27.49 9.96
CA GLN A 777 20.10 -28.24 10.96
C GLN A 777 19.12 -29.18 11.69
N ARG A 778 19.26 -30.47 11.47
CA ARG A 778 18.53 -31.46 12.31
C ARG A 778 19.15 -31.46 13.69
N ALA A 779 18.35 -31.18 14.73
CA ALA A 779 18.72 -31.44 16.10
C ALA A 779 18.90 -32.94 16.37
#